data_00e07bc3b60f6330388047c25fa4ecc2
#
_entry.id   00e07bc3b60f6330388047c25fa4ecc2
#
_cell.length_a   1.000
_cell.length_b   1.000
_cell.length_c   1.000
_cell.angle_alpha   90.00
_cell.angle_beta   90.00
_cell.angle_gamma   90.00
#
_symmetry.space_group_name_H-M   'P 1'
#
loop_
_entity.id
_entity.type
_entity.pdbx_description
1 polymer ?
#
loop_
_entity_poly.entity_id
_entity_poly.type
_entity_poly.pdbx_seq_one_letter_code
_entity_poly.pdbx_strand_id
1 'polypeptide(L)'
;MKKEELRYLQRLAELYPTIAKASTEIINLQSILNLPKGTEHFMSDIHGEYDAFSHVLRNGSGAVRKKIDDVFGHTLSNSDKRSLATLIYYPKEKMEVVKKQEEDMENWYKITLYRLIEVCKTTASKYTRSKVRKALPADYAYVIEELITEKAEVLDKEAYYDSIVNTIIEIGRAENFIIALAELIQRLVVDHLHVLGDIYDRGPGPHFIMDRLMKYHSLDIQWGNHDVVWMGAATGQKACIATVIRNSIRYRNMDILEDGYGINPMPLATFGMEAYKDDPCTAFEMKGDANNYSILEEELGRKMHKAIAIIQFKLEGQLIRRHKEFHMEKRCLLHRIDPKKGMITLPDGKEYPLTDTYFPTIDWKKPYELTTEEKDVMERLDSAFRNCEKLQNHVRLLLDKGGLYKTYNGNLLFHGSIPLNEDGSLKEVQIYGKTYKGKELYDVLETYVRRAFFSVNEDEKRKGRDIMWYIWAAPNSPLFGKDKMTTFERYFIKDKETHKETKNAYYHLLENEEVVDELLREFGLDPEKGHIINGHVPVHQSEGESPVKCNGKVLVIDGGFSRPYQKVTGIAGYTLVYNSYGLILSAHEPFTSAEEAVAKEQDIVSNRVAVHYNNKRTLVGDTDTGTALKERISELIQLLEAYRKGIIKEKK
;
A
#
# COMPACT_ATOMS: atom_id res chain seq x y z
N MET A 1 31.70 -32.50 12.05
CA MET A 1 30.62 -31.94 11.25
C MET A 1 29.41 -32.86 11.32
N LYS A 2 28.22 -32.33 11.65
CA LYS A 2 27.00 -33.15 11.73
C LYS A 2 26.55 -33.54 10.31
N LYS A 3 25.80 -34.64 10.18
CA LYS A 3 25.36 -35.17 8.86
C LYS A 3 24.47 -34.15 8.10
N GLU A 4 23.67 -33.36 8.82
CA GLU A 4 22.82 -32.32 8.23
C GLU A 4 23.64 -31.14 7.70
N GLU A 5 24.65 -30.72 8.45
CA GLU A 5 25.60 -29.67 8.06
C GLU A 5 26.37 -30.01 6.79
N LEU A 6 26.85 -31.26 6.70
CA LEU A 6 27.52 -31.76 5.49
C LEU A 6 26.57 -31.75 4.28
N ARG A 7 25.33 -32.21 4.47
CA ARG A 7 24.31 -32.18 3.40
C ARG A 7 23.97 -30.79 2.92
N TYR A 8 23.92 -29.83 3.84
CA TYR A 8 23.72 -28.42 3.51
C TYR A 8 24.90 -27.88 2.68
N LEU A 9 26.13 -28.09 3.15
CA LEU A 9 27.33 -27.62 2.43
C LEU A 9 27.48 -28.31 1.05
N GLN A 10 27.05 -29.56 0.89
CA GLN A 10 27.01 -30.22 -0.41
C GLN A 10 26.06 -29.55 -1.39
N ARG A 11 24.87 -29.08 -0.93
CA ARG A 11 23.93 -28.30 -1.77
C ARG A 11 24.49 -26.91 -2.09
N LEU A 12 25.13 -26.27 -1.13
CA LEU A 12 25.79 -24.98 -1.34
C LEU A 12 26.93 -25.09 -2.38
N ALA A 13 27.64 -26.21 -2.38
CA ALA A 13 28.69 -26.55 -3.36
C ALA A 13 28.15 -26.68 -4.79
N GLU A 14 26.85 -26.93 -5.01
CA GLU A 14 26.27 -26.97 -6.34
C GLU A 14 26.19 -25.52 -6.95
N LEU A 15 26.00 -24.52 -6.11
CA LEU A 15 25.98 -23.11 -6.50
C LEU A 15 27.40 -22.53 -6.61
N TYR A 16 28.30 -22.96 -5.73
CA TYR A 16 29.70 -22.50 -5.66
C TYR A 16 30.67 -23.67 -5.76
N PRO A 17 30.80 -24.30 -6.95
CA PRO A 17 31.47 -25.57 -7.11
C PRO A 17 32.98 -25.54 -6.95
N THR A 18 33.62 -24.37 -6.84
CA THR A 18 35.06 -24.22 -6.68
C THR A 18 35.42 -23.23 -5.57
N ILE A 19 36.64 -23.40 -5.00
CA ILE A 19 37.24 -22.45 -4.06
C ILE A 19 37.24 -21.04 -4.63
N ALA A 20 37.58 -20.85 -5.90
CA ALA A 20 37.61 -19.59 -6.57
C ALA A 20 36.22 -18.90 -6.59
N LYS A 21 35.14 -19.62 -6.96
CA LYS A 21 33.78 -19.11 -6.99
C LYS A 21 33.27 -18.74 -5.58
N ALA A 22 33.49 -19.59 -4.59
CA ALA A 22 33.14 -19.30 -3.20
C ALA A 22 33.89 -18.09 -2.66
N SER A 23 35.20 -17.98 -2.92
CA SER A 23 36.03 -16.85 -2.50
C SER A 23 35.60 -15.53 -3.17
N THR A 24 35.29 -15.55 -4.47
CA THR A 24 34.82 -14.36 -5.21
C THR A 24 33.49 -13.86 -4.63
N GLU A 25 32.57 -14.79 -4.32
CA GLU A 25 31.29 -14.39 -3.71
C GLU A 25 31.48 -13.83 -2.29
N ILE A 26 32.32 -14.42 -1.45
CA ILE A 26 32.66 -13.88 -0.13
C ILE A 26 33.18 -12.43 -0.25
N ILE A 27 34.12 -12.19 -1.16
CA ILE A 27 34.69 -10.85 -1.40
C ILE A 27 33.58 -9.88 -1.85
N ASN A 28 32.71 -10.31 -2.76
CA ASN A 28 31.59 -9.51 -3.25
C ASN A 28 30.62 -9.15 -2.12
N LEU A 29 30.14 -10.15 -1.36
CA LEU A 29 29.21 -9.94 -0.26
C LEU A 29 29.81 -9.05 0.85
N GLN A 30 31.09 -9.28 1.21
CA GLN A 30 31.80 -8.47 2.20
C GLN A 30 31.92 -7.01 1.77
N SER A 31 32.12 -6.75 0.47
CA SER A 31 32.19 -5.39 -0.08
C SER A 31 30.83 -4.70 -0.02
N ILE A 32 29.75 -5.41 -0.29
CA ILE A 32 28.39 -4.88 -0.24
C ILE A 32 28.02 -4.38 1.15
N LEU A 33 28.47 -5.01 2.22
CA LEU A 33 28.21 -4.60 3.61
C LEU A 33 28.67 -3.17 3.91
N ASN A 34 29.64 -2.64 3.16
CA ASN A 34 30.21 -1.30 3.34
C ASN A 34 29.52 -0.23 2.46
N LEU A 35 28.56 -0.62 1.62
CA LEU A 35 27.77 0.35 0.87
C LEU A 35 26.77 1.07 1.80
N PRO A 36 26.37 2.29 1.45
CA PRO A 36 25.32 2.98 2.18
C PRO A 36 24.01 2.19 2.12
N LYS A 37 23.22 2.21 3.22
CA LYS A 37 21.86 1.69 3.26
C LYS A 37 21.05 2.27 2.10
N GLY A 38 20.28 1.43 1.43
CA GLY A 38 19.33 1.83 0.40
C GLY A 38 18.23 2.74 0.96
N THR A 39 17.52 3.41 0.08
CA THR A 39 16.40 4.29 0.44
C THR A 39 15.10 3.50 0.47
N GLU A 40 14.44 3.45 1.60
CA GLU A 40 13.09 2.93 1.77
C GLU A 40 12.09 4.08 1.69
N HIS A 41 10.94 3.84 1.05
CA HIS A 41 9.86 4.80 0.91
C HIS A 41 8.59 4.18 1.45
N PHE A 42 7.85 4.89 2.30
CA PHE A 42 6.65 4.41 2.98
C PHE A 42 5.47 5.27 2.59
N MET A 43 4.38 4.60 2.21
CA MET A 43 3.10 5.22 1.82
C MET A 43 1.96 4.44 2.47
N SER A 44 0.88 5.11 2.82
CA SER A 44 -0.32 4.50 3.42
C SER A 44 -1.58 5.15 2.86
N ASP A 45 -2.72 4.45 2.98
CA ASP A 45 -4.06 5.00 2.76
C ASP A 45 -4.23 5.70 1.39
N ILE A 46 -3.78 5.01 0.34
CA ILE A 46 -3.76 5.53 -1.04
C ILE A 46 -5.17 5.68 -1.59
N HIS A 47 -6.08 4.76 -1.22
CA HIS A 47 -7.51 4.82 -1.50
C HIS A 47 -7.85 5.16 -2.95
N GLY A 48 -7.24 4.47 -3.91
CA GLY A 48 -7.55 4.63 -5.33
C GLY A 48 -7.15 5.96 -5.96
N GLU A 49 -6.42 6.83 -5.27
CA GLU A 49 -5.97 8.14 -5.79
C GLU A 49 -4.70 7.97 -6.64
N TYR A 50 -4.89 7.38 -7.83
CA TYR A 50 -3.79 6.98 -8.72
C TYR A 50 -2.87 8.13 -9.12
N ASP A 51 -3.42 9.30 -9.43
CA ASP A 51 -2.62 10.42 -9.94
C ASP A 51 -1.68 10.97 -8.86
N ALA A 52 -2.20 11.20 -7.65
CA ALA A 52 -1.40 11.64 -6.51
C ALA A 52 -0.35 10.58 -6.12
N PHE A 53 -0.75 9.31 -6.02
CA PHE A 53 0.15 8.18 -5.79
C PHE A 53 1.26 8.12 -6.84
N SER A 54 0.90 8.24 -8.12
CA SER A 54 1.83 8.17 -9.23
C SER A 54 2.86 9.31 -9.18
N HIS A 55 2.43 10.52 -8.84
CA HIS A 55 3.31 11.69 -8.68
C HIS A 55 4.29 11.48 -7.51
N VAL A 56 3.79 11.08 -6.34
CA VAL A 56 4.63 10.83 -5.16
C VAL A 56 5.62 9.69 -5.38
N LEU A 57 5.22 8.67 -6.14
CA LEU A 57 6.13 7.58 -6.50
C LEU A 57 7.25 8.05 -7.43
N ARG A 58 6.96 8.96 -8.38
CA ARG A 58 7.95 9.53 -9.32
C ARG A 58 8.93 10.49 -8.65
N ASN A 59 8.47 11.34 -7.73
CA ASN A 59 9.33 12.29 -7.02
C ASN A 59 10.07 11.67 -5.82
N GLY A 60 9.67 10.43 -5.40
CA GLY A 60 10.24 9.75 -4.22
C GLY A 60 10.11 10.58 -2.95
N SER A 61 8.97 11.26 -2.75
CA SER A 61 8.73 12.18 -1.62
C SER A 61 9.82 13.24 -1.45
N GLY A 62 10.24 13.81 -2.58
CA GLY A 62 11.28 14.82 -2.67
C GLY A 62 12.71 14.27 -2.70
N ALA A 63 12.91 12.95 -2.76
CA ALA A 63 14.24 12.36 -2.83
C ALA A 63 14.95 12.67 -4.16
N VAL A 64 14.21 12.74 -5.28
CA VAL A 64 14.76 13.17 -6.58
C VAL A 64 15.26 14.61 -6.50
N ARG A 65 14.45 15.52 -5.96
CA ARG A 65 14.83 16.93 -5.79
C ARG A 65 16.10 17.07 -4.94
N LYS A 66 16.18 16.31 -3.85
CA LYS A 66 17.38 16.28 -3.00
C LYS A 66 18.63 15.83 -3.78
N LYS A 67 18.51 14.85 -4.70
CA LYS A 67 19.62 14.41 -5.55
C LYS A 67 20.08 15.51 -6.51
N ILE A 68 19.14 16.25 -7.10
CA ILE A 68 19.49 17.41 -7.95
C ILE A 68 20.22 18.47 -7.13
N ASP A 69 19.76 18.76 -5.91
CA ASP A 69 20.42 19.71 -5.02
C ASP A 69 21.81 19.23 -4.57
N ASP A 70 21.97 17.92 -4.31
CA ASP A 70 23.28 17.33 -3.96
C ASP A 70 24.31 17.45 -5.11
N VAL A 71 23.83 17.33 -6.37
CA VAL A 71 24.69 17.40 -7.57
C VAL A 71 25.07 18.84 -7.89
N PHE A 72 24.08 19.72 -7.97
CA PHE A 72 24.25 21.04 -8.54
C PHE A 72 24.45 22.18 -7.53
N GLY A 73 24.11 21.94 -6.24
CA GLY A 73 24.30 22.94 -5.19
C GLY A 73 23.79 24.32 -5.61
N HIS A 74 24.71 25.28 -5.71
CA HIS A 74 24.44 26.65 -6.15
C HIS A 74 24.75 26.91 -7.64
N THR A 75 25.20 25.89 -8.39
CA THR A 75 25.54 26.04 -9.81
C THR A 75 24.34 26.14 -10.74
N LEU A 76 23.19 25.63 -10.31
CA LEU A 76 21.94 25.82 -11.01
C LEU A 76 20.96 26.70 -10.21
N SER A 77 20.19 27.52 -10.91
CA SER A 77 19.12 28.30 -10.32
C SER A 77 18.01 27.38 -9.76
N ASN A 78 17.22 27.89 -8.82
CA ASN A 78 16.07 27.12 -8.30
C ASN A 78 15.03 26.84 -9.39
N SER A 79 14.90 27.70 -10.40
CA SER A 79 14.04 27.47 -11.55
C SER A 79 14.54 26.30 -12.40
N ASP A 80 15.85 26.29 -12.77
CA ASP A 80 16.42 25.19 -13.56
C ASP A 80 16.30 23.85 -12.84
N LYS A 81 16.51 23.85 -11.52
CA LYS A 81 16.34 22.64 -10.70
C LYS A 81 14.91 22.14 -10.66
N ARG A 82 13.91 23.05 -10.61
CA ARG A 82 12.50 22.68 -10.70
C ARG A 82 12.19 22.11 -12.07
N SER A 83 12.64 22.77 -13.13
CA SER A 83 12.44 22.30 -14.50
C SER A 83 13.04 20.91 -14.73
N LEU A 84 14.28 20.69 -14.24
CA LEU A 84 14.95 19.38 -14.32
C LEU A 84 14.19 18.31 -13.48
N ALA A 85 13.71 18.64 -12.29
CA ALA A 85 12.91 17.74 -11.48
C ALA A 85 11.61 17.36 -12.19
N THR A 86 10.88 18.34 -12.74
CA THR A 86 9.66 18.11 -13.51
C THR A 86 9.90 17.24 -14.73
N LEU A 87 11.04 17.43 -15.42
CA LEU A 87 11.44 16.57 -16.53
C LEU A 87 11.68 15.12 -16.08
N ILE A 88 12.33 14.92 -14.92
CA ILE A 88 12.51 13.58 -14.37
C ILE A 88 11.19 12.94 -13.99
N TYR A 89 10.21 13.70 -13.43
CA TYR A 89 8.90 13.18 -13.04
C TYR A 89 8.01 12.85 -14.23
N TYR A 90 8.02 13.73 -15.24
CA TYR A 90 7.13 13.70 -16.41
C TYR A 90 7.91 13.91 -17.71
N PRO A 91 8.80 12.98 -18.08
CA PRO A 91 9.73 13.22 -19.20
C PRO A 91 9.02 13.43 -20.54
N LYS A 92 7.95 12.67 -20.82
CA LYS A 92 7.20 12.78 -22.08
C LYS A 92 6.42 14.08 -22.15
N GLU A 93 5.64 14.37 -21.11
CA GLU A 93 4.77 15.53 -21.03
C GLU A 93 5.60 16.84 -21.01
N LYS A 94 6.69 16.85 -20.27
CA LYS A 94 7.59 18.03 -20.22
C LYS A 94 8.29 18.29 -21.55
N MET A 95 8.70 17.24 -22.22
CA MET A 95 9.32 17.35 -23.57
C MET A 95 8.38 18.01 -24.58
N GLU A 96 7.08 17.67 -24.58
CA GLU A 96 6.09 18.28 -25.47
C GLU A 96 5.91 19.79 -25.19
N VAL A 97 6.08 20.22 -23.93
CA VAL A 97 6.05 21.64 -23.59
C VAL A 97 7.33 22.34 -24.07
N VAL A 98 8.49 21.73 -23.81
CA VAL A 98 9.80 22.30 -24.23
C VAL A 98 9.90 22.48 -25.72
N LYS A 99 9.47 21.50 -26.54
CA LYS A 99 9.49 21.60 -28.02
C LYS A 99 8.72 22.81 -28.56
N LYS A 100 7.73 23.32 -27.82
CA LYS A 100 6.95 24.49 -28.22
C LYS A 100 7.58 25.81 -27.79
N GLN A 101 8.53 25.78 -26.86
CA GLN A 101 9.09 26.97 -26.22
C GLN A 101 10.56 27.21 -26.56
N GLU A 102 11.30 26.13 -26.84
CA GLU A 102 12.75 26.18 -27.07
C GLU A 102 13.03 26.35 -28.57
N GLU A 103 13.84 27.36 -28.90
CA GLU A 103 14.25 27.65 -30.28
C GLU A 103 15.47 26.82 -30.70
N ASP A 104 16.39 26.49 -29.76
CA ASP A 104 17.58 25.69 -30.00
C ASP A 104 17.50 24.34 -29.28
N MET A 105 16.74 23.43 -29.88
CA MET A 105 16.54 22.08 -29.33
C MET A 105 17.82 21.26 -29.24
N GLU A 106 18.77 21.45 -30.14
CA GLU A 106 20.03 20.69 -30.14
C GLU A 106 20.87 21.02 -28.89
N ASN A 107 21.04 22.31 -28.62
CA ASN A 107 21.74 22.75 -27.41
C ASN A 107 21.01 22.39 -26.13
N TRP A 108 19.67 22.48 -26.15
CA TRP A 108 18.83 22.06 -25.01
C TRP A 108 18.99 20.57 -24.72
N TYR A 109 18.99 19.69 -25.75
CA TYR A 109 19.23 18.26 -25.56
C TYR A 109 20.60 18.00 -24.98
N LYS A 110 21.62 18.67 -25.48
CA LYS A 110 23.01 18.50 -25.01
C LYS A 110 23.11 18.82 -23.52
N ILE A 111 22.68 20.01 -23.12
CA ILE A 111 22.71 20.44 -21.70
C ILE A 111 21.89 19.50 -20.81
N THR A 112 20.72 19.12 -21.26
CA THR A 112 19.79 18.26 -20.49
C THR A 112 20.36 16.85 -20.30
N LEU A 113 20.93 16.25 -21.33
CA LEU A 113 21.58 14.94 -21.24
C LEU A 113 22.74 14.97 -20.21
N TYR A 114 23.63 15.97 -20.26
CA TYR A 114 24.69 16.09 -19.26
C TYR A 114 24.14 16.21 -17.84
N ARG A 115 23.13 17.04 -17.63
CA ARG A 115 22.50 17.20 -16.30
C ARG A 115 21.90 15.89 -15.80
N LEU A 116 21.19 15.15 -16.64
CA LEU A 116 20.60 13.88 -16.29
C LEU A 116 21.64 12.79 -16.01
N ILE A 117 22.72 12.75 -16.79
CA ILE A 117 23.84 11.82 -16.59
C ILE A 117 24.48 12.06 -15.20
N GLU A 118 24.72 13.30 -14.80
CA GLU A 118 25.30 13.61 -13.49
C GLU A 118 24.36 13.24 -12.32
N VAL A 119 23.05 13.50 -12.44
CA VAL A 119 22.07 13.04 -11.46
C VAL A 119 22.04 11.51 -11.39
N CYS A 120 22.11 10.84 -12.55
CA CYS A 120 22.11 9.39 -12.63
C CYS A 120 23.38 8.78 -12.00
N LYS A 121 24.58 9.32 -12.27
CA LYS A 121 25.83 8.94 -11.61
C LYS A 121 25.73 9.01 -10.09
N THR A 122 25.26 10.14 -9.58
CA THR A 122 25.11 10.36 -8.13
C THR A 122 24.10 9.39 -7.51
N THR A 123 23.01 9.11 -8.20
CA THR A 123 21.99 8.19 -7.72
C THR A 123 22.48 6.74 -7.75
N ALA A 124 23.22 6.36 -8.79
CA ALA A 124 23.80 5.03 -8.96
C ALA A 124 24.97 4.73 -8.00
N SER A 125 25.67 5.76 -7.52
CA SER A 125 26.91 5.63 -6.73
C SER A 125 26.78 4.83 -5.43
N LYS A 126 25.56 4.72 -4.88
CA LYS A 126 25.28 3.93 -3.66
C LYS A 126 25.09 2.43 -3.91
N TYR A 127 25.12 1.97 -5.17
CA TYR A 127 24.86 0.60 -5.56
C TYR A 127 26.06 -0.09 -6.18
N THR A 128 26.01 -1.44 -6.18
CA THR A 128 26.94 -2.24 -6.98
C THR A 128 26.65 -2.05 -8.48
N ARG A 129 27.67 -2.17 -9.32
CA ARG A 129 27.50 -2.17 -10.79
C ARG A 129 26.47 -3.21 -11.23
N SER A 130 26.50 -4.41 -10.66
CA SER A 130 25.53 -5.48 -10.96
C SER A 130 24.08 -5.07 -10.71
N LYS A 131 23.82 -4.35 -9.61
CA LYS A 131 22.47 -3.84 -9.30
C LYS A 131 22.03 -2.76 -10.27
N VAL A 132 22.94 -1.85 -10.63
CA VAL A 132 22.67 -0.80 -11.61
C VAL A 132 22.39 -1.42 -12.99
N ARG A 133 23.20 -2.39 -13.45
CA ARG A 133 22.97 -3.10 -14.73
C ARG A 133 21.58 -3.73 -14.84
N LYS A 134 21.07 -4.34 -13.75
CA LYS A 134 19.72 -4.93 -13.72
C LYS A 134 18.62 -3.86 -13.80
N ALA A 135 18.94 -2.60 -13.51
CA ALA A 135 18.00 -1.49 -13.58
C ALA A 135 18.03 -0.78 -14.94
N LEU A 136 19.09 -0.95 -15.73
CA LEU A 136 19.27 -0.28 -17.02
C LEU A 136 18.17 -0.70 -18.02
N PRO A 137 17.65 0.24 -18.83
CA PRO A 137 16.76 -0.07 -19.93
C PRO A 137 17.52 -0.87 -20.99
N ALA A 138 16.91 -1.96 -21.48
CA ALA A 138 17.57 -2.93 -22.37
C ALA A 138 18.18 -2.29 -23.62
N ASP A 139 17.46 -1.33 -24.24
CA ASP A 139 17.85 -0.71 -25.50
C ASP A 139 19.10 0.19 -25.41
N TYR A 140 19.35 0.76 -24.20
CA TYR A 140 20.43 1.73 -23.99
C TYR A 140 21.41 1.30 -22.89
N ALA A 141 21.33 0.06 -22.43
CA ALA A 141 22.07 -0.42 -21.25
C ALA A 141 23.57 -0.17 -21.36
N TYR A 142 24.19 -0.52 -22.49
CA TYR A 142 25.63 -0.35 -22.71
C TYR A 142 26.03 1.13 -22.68
N VAL A 143 25.33 1.98 -23.42
CA VAL A 143 25.68 3.41 -23.54
C VAL A 143 25.47 4.13 -22.23
N ILE A 144 24.37 3.86 -21.51
CA ILE A 144 24.12 4.46 -20.19
C ILE A 144 25.17 3.98 -19.19
N GLU A 145 25.51 2.70 -19.18
CA GLU A 145 26.52 2.16 -18.27
C GLU A 145 27.88 2.86 -18.49
N GLU A 146 28.29 3.04 -19.74
CA GLU A 146 29.52 3.75 -20.08
C GLU A 146 29.50 5.19 -19.55
N LEU A 147 28.42 5.93 -19.81
CA LEU A 147 28.26 7.33 -19.40
C LEU A 147 28.21 7.55 -17.89
N ILE A 148 27.67 6.61 -17.11
CA ILE A 148 27.49 6.78 -15.65
C ILE A 148 28.61 6.15 -14.82
N THR A 149 29.48 5.31 -15.42
CA THR A 149 30.49 4.55 -14.67
C THR A 149 31.82 5.32 -14.56
N GLU A 150 32.18 6.06 -15.58
CA GLU A 150 33.44 6.73 -15.66
C GLU A 150 33.38 8.14 -15.05
N LYS A 151 34.54 8.60 -14.54
CA LYS A 151 34.66 9.98 -14.07
C LYS A 151 34.95 10.89 -15.25
N ALA A 152 34.20 11.98 -15.39
CA ALA A 152 34.39 12.98 -16.43
C ALA A 152 35.77 13.67 -16.40
N GLU A 153 36.49 13.60 -15.26
CA GLU A 153 37.78 14.22 -15.01
C GLU A 153 38.95 13.47 -15.66
N VAL A 154 38.72 12.35 -16.34
CA VAL A 154 39.77 11.64 -17.09
C VAL A 154 39.91 12.33 -18.43
N LEU A 155 40.92 13.18 -18.54
CA LEU A 155 41.26 14.06 -19.68
C LEU A 155 41.16 13.37 -21.06
N ASP A 156 41.50 12.08 -21.15
CA ASP A 156 41.50 11.33 -22.40
C ASP A 156 40.11 10.85 -22.90
N LYS A 157 39.05 11.01 -22.07
CA LYS A 157 37.71 10.53 -22.42
C LYS A 157 36.66 11.63 -22.65
N GLU A 158 36.95 12.89 -22.42
CA GLU A 158 36.04 14.02 -22.62
C GLU A 158 35.46 14.04 -24.04
N ALA A 159 36.36 13.99 -25.04
CA ALA A 159 35.96 13.94 -26.45
C ALA A 159 35.16 12.68 -26.80
N TYR A 160 35.42 11.56 -26.13
CA TYR A 160 34.66 10.32 -26.30
C TYR A 160 33.23 10.47 -25.80
N TYR A 161 33.02 11.06 -24.62
CA TYR A 161 31.68 11.30 -24.08
C TYR A 161 30.89 12.32 -24.90
N ASP A 162 31.56 13.41 -25.28
CA ASP A 162 30.99 14.42 -26.18
C ASP A 162 30.54 13.78 -27.51
N SER A 163 31.34 12.88 -28.05
CA SER A 163 30.98 12.14 -29.28
C SER A 163 29.76 11.27 -29.08
N ILE A 164 29.64 10.56 -27.96
CA ILE A 164 28.43 9.75 -27.66
C ILE A 164 27.20 10.65 -27.59
N VAL A 165 27.25 11.74 -26.82
CA VAL A 165 26.09 12.65 -26.64
C VAL A 165 25.69 13.30 -27.95
N ASN A 166 26.66 13.81 -28.71
CA ASN A 166 26.42 14.42 -30.03
C ASN A 166 25.82 13.41 -30.99
N THR A 167 26.32 12.16 -31.05
CA THR A 167 25.77 11.10 -31.90
C THR A 167 24.32 10.76 -31.52
N ILE A 168 23.97 10.68 -30.23
CA ILE A 168 22.59 10.46 -29.78
C ILE A 168 21.66 11.55 -30.34
N ILE A 169 22.12 12.81 -30.36
CA ILE A 169 21.34 13.94 -30.87
C ILE A 169 21.24 13.86 -32.40
N GLU A 170 22.36 13.66 -33.10
CA GLU A 170 22.44 13.60 -34.56
C GLU A 170 21.55 12.51 -35.16
N ILE A 171 21.45 11.35 -34.50
CA ILE A 171 20.59 10.24 -34.98
C ILE A 171 19.13 10.38 -34.52
N GLY A 172 18.75 11.51 -33.87
CA GLY A 172 17.38 11.80 -33.45
C GLY A 172 16.88 10.95 -32.27
N ARG A 173 17.77 10.49 -31.38
CA ARG A 173 17.41 9.63 -30.23
C ARG A 173 17.45 10.33 -28.89
N ALA A 174 17.69 11.64 -28.85
CA ALA A 174 17.83 12.41 -27.60
C ALA A 174 16.60 12.27 -26.68
N GLU A 175 15.39 12.36 -27.22
CA GLU A 175 14.14 12.22 -26.42
C GLU A 175 14.03 10.86 -25.74
N ASN A 176 14.24 9.79 -26.51
CA ASN A 176 14.16 8.43 -25.97
C ASN A 176 15.22 8.22 -24.87
N PHE A 177 16.40 8.81 -25.05
CA PHE A 177 17.48 8.69 -24.10
C PHE A 177 17.23 9.49 -22.81
N ILE A 178 16.65 10.70 -22.92
CA ILE A 178 16.19 11.52 -21.78
C ILE A 178 15.13 10.76 -20.98
N ILE A 179 14.13 10.16 -21.65
CA ILE A 179 13.10 9.34 -20.99
C ILE A 179 13.74 8.18 -20.26
N ALA A 180 14.65 7.45 -20.90
CA ALA A 180 15.33 6.30 -20.30
C ALA A 180 16.15 6.68 -19.04
N LEU A 181 16.88 7.80 -19.09
CA LEU A 181 17.63 8.33 -17.94
C LEU A 181 16.68 8.77 -16.80
N ALA A 182 15.60 9.48 -17.13
CA ALA A 182 14.62 9.92 -16.14
C ALA A 182 13.96 8.73 -15.40
N GLU A 183 13.54 7.71 -16.14
CA GLU A 183 12.97 6.47 -15.58
C GLU A 183 14.00 5.70 -14.73
N LEU A 184 15.26 5.65 -15.17
CA LEU A 184 16.34 5.04 -14.42
C LEU A 184 16.62 5.79 -13.09
N ILE A 185 16.61 7.11 -13.10
CA ILE A 185 16.77 7.94 -11.88
C ILE A 185 15.61 7.64 -10.91
N GLN A 186 14.34 7.66 -11.39
CA GLN A 186 13.18 7.32 -10.57
C GLN A 186 13.33 5.93 -9.93
N ARG A 187 13.80 4.94 -10.69
CA ARG A 187 14.00 3.57 -10.21
C ARG A 187 15.12 3.45 -9.16
N LEU A 188 16.21 4.20 -9.31
CA LEU A 188 17.39 4.11 -8.45
C LEU A 188 17.30 4.99 -7.20
N VAL A 189 16.44 6.01 -7.19
CA VAL A 189 16.26 6.90 -6.03
C VAL A 189 15.66 6.16 -4.85
N VAL A 190 14.67 5.30 -5.07
CA VAL A 190 14.04 4.46 -4.06
C VAL A 190 14.43 3.00 -4.27
N ASP A 191 14.91 2.37 -3.22
CA ASP A 191 15.41 0.99 -3.22
C ASP A 191 14.29 -0.02 -2.94
N HIS A 192 13.43 0.34 -1.99
CA HIS A 192 12.32 -0.49 -1.54
C HIS A 192 11.12 0.39 -1.19
N LEU A 193 9.94 -0.05 -1.58
CA LEU A 193 8.66 0.60 -1.29
C LEU A 193 7.89 -0.22 -0.26
N HIS A 194 7.45 0.42 0.81
CA HIS A 194 6.50 -0.12 1.78
C HIS A 194 5.15 0.54 1.58
N VAL A 195 4.09 -0.24 1.34
CA VAL A 195 2.71 0.22 1.23
C VAL A 195 1.94 -0.27 2.45
N LEU A 196 1.57 0.62 3.36
CA LEU A 196 0.91 0.29 4.62
C LEU A 196 -0.62 0.25 4.48
N GLY A 197 -1.09 -0.36 3.40
CA GLY A 197 -2.49 -0.73 3.18
C GLY A 197 -3.41 0.38 2.72
N ASP A 198 -4.68 -0.03 2.61
CA ASP A 198 -5.79 0.77 2.08
C ASP A 198 -5.52 1.33 0.70
N ILE A 199 -5.19 0.42 -0.23
CA ILE A 199 -5.03 0.72 -1.66
C ILE A 199 -6.40 0.92 -2.30
N TYR A 200 -7.39 0.11 -1.88
CA TYR A 200 -8.74 0.06 -2.45
C TYR A 200 -9.70 1.05 -1.80
N ASP A 201 -10.85 1.21 -2.46
CA ASP A 201 -12.01 2.03 -2.10
C ASP A 201 -11.74 3.55 -2.08
N ARG A 202 -12.82 4.32 -2.06
CA ARG A 202 -12.93 5.78 -2.01
C ARG A 202 -12.57 6.50 -3.31
N GLY A 203 -11.38 6.32 -3.87
CA GLY A 203 -10.95 6.91 -5.14
C GLY A 203 -11.11 5.95 -6.32
N PRO A 204 -11.02 6.43 -7.58
CA PRO A 204 -11.44 5.70 -8.78
C PRO A 204 -10.37 4.76 -9.36
N GLY A 205 -9.11 4.84 -8.94
CA GLY A 205 -7.99 4.19 -9.63
C GLY A 205 -7.25 3.05 -8.93
N PRO A 206 -7.85 2.24 -8.01
CA PRO A 206 -7.09 1.20 -7.31
C PRO A 206 -6.53 0.13 -8.26
N HIS A 207 -7.22 -0.20 -9.34
CA HIS A 207 -6.76 -1.15 -10.34
C HIS A 207 -5.52 -0.65 -11.10
N PHE A 208 -5.41 0.65 -11.39
CA PHE A 208 -4.20 1.25 -11.96
C PHE A 208 -3.03 1.25 -10.98
N ILE A 209 -3.31 1.50 -9.70
CA ILE A 209 -2.30 1.44 -8.63
C ILE A 209 -1.74 0.02 -8.57
N MET A 210 -2.62 -1.00 -8.51
CA MET A 210 -2.20 -2.40 -8.47
C MET A 210 -1.41 -2.81 -9.71
N ASP A 211 -1.84 -2.42 -10.92
CA ASP A 211 -1.10 -2.64 -12.18
C ASP A 211 0.32 -2.03 -12.14
N ARG A 212 0.49 -0.88 -11.48
CA ARG A 212 1.79 -0.24 -11.30
C ARG A 212 2.64 -0.94 -10.25
N LEU A 213 2.05 -1.34 -9.12
CA LEU A 213 2.74 -2.07 -8.05
C LEU A 213 3.23 -3.45 -8.53
N MET A 214 2.46 -4.16 -9.38
CA MET A 214 2.90 -5.41 -10.00
C MET A 214 4.21 -5.29 -10.79
N LYS A 215 4.49 -4.11 -11.33
CA LYS A 215 5.69 -3.82 -12.11
C LYS A 215 6.81 -3.17 -11.29
N TYR A 216 6.55 -2.88 -10.00
CA TYR A 216 7.52 -2.20 -9.17
C TYR A 216 8.67 -3.14 -8.78
N HIS A 217 9.88 -2.64 -8.79
CA HIS A 217 11.10 -3.46 -8.69
C HIS A 217 11.33 -4.12 -7.32
N SER A 218 10.84 -3.50 -6.23
CA SER A 218 11.00 -4.04 -4.87
C SER A 218 9.95 -3.40 -3.94
N LEU A 219 9.01 -4.19 -3.44
CA LEU A 219 7.96 -3.70 -2.54
C LEU A 219 7.52 -4.78 -1.55
N ASP A 220 6.93 -4.32 -0.48
CA ASP A 220 6.01 -5.09 0.36
C ASP A 220 4.76 -4.28 0.70
N ILE A 221 3.71 -4.99 1.13
CA ILE A 221 2.39 -4.41 1.38
C ILE A 221 1.89 -4.92 2.74
N GLN A 222 1.59 -4.05 3.67
CA GLN A 222 0.85 -4.40 4.87
C GLN A 222 -0.63 -4.18 4.55
N TRP A 223 -1.44 -5.26 4.60
CA TRP A 223 -2.84 -5.18 4.20
C TRP A 223 -3.62 -4.19 5.05
N GLY A 224 -4.40 -3.33 4.42
CA GLY A 224 -5.42 -2.53 5.06
C GLY A 224 -6.76 -3.27 5.14
N ASN A 225 -7.70 -2.77 5.94
CA ASN A 225 -9.02 -3.39 6.04
C ASN A 225 -9.80 -3.33 4.71
N HIS A 226 -9.62 -2.26 3.92
CA HIS A 226 -10.18 -2.16 2.57
C HIS A 226 -9.55 -3.19 1.61
N ASP A 227 -8.26 -3.46 1.71
CA ASP A 227 -7.61 -4.48 0.88
C ASP A 227 -8.13 -5.88 1.22
N VAL A 228 -8.27 -6.21 2.52
CA VAL A 228 -8.73 -7.52 2.98
C VAL A 228 -10.18 -7.78 2.58
N VAL A 229 -11.07 -6.77 2.57
CA VAL A 229 -12.44 -6.96 2.10
C VAL A 229 -12.51 -7.26 0.60
N TRP A 230 -11.64 -6.65 -0.21
CA TRP A 230 -11.50 -6.97 -1.63
C TRP A 230 -10.90 -8.38 -1.85
N MET A 231 -9.91 -8.78 -1.04
CA MET A 231 -9.40 -10.16 -1.03
C MET A 231 -10.51 -11.15 -0.69
N GLY A 232 -11.33 -10.85 0.33
CA GLY A 232 -12.50 -11.65 0.70
C GLY A 232 -13.50 -11.77 -0.44
N ALA A 233 -13.82 -10.68 -1.12
CA ALA A 233 -14.72 -10.68 -2.29
C ALA A 233 -14.17 -11.57 -3.42
N ALA A 234 -12.87 -11.48 -3.71
CA ALA A 234 -12.21 -12.30 -4.72
C ALA A 234 -12.24 -13.81 -4.42
N THR A 235 -12.36 -14.21 -3.15
CA THR A 235 -12.51 -15.62 -2.74
C THR A 235 -13.95 -16.11 -2.74
N GLY A 236 -14.93 -15.22 -2.98
CA GLY A 236 -16.35 -15.53 -2.94
C GLY A 236 -16.97 -15.42 -1.53
N GLN A 237 -16.36 -14.66 -0.60
CA GLN A 237 -17.04 -14.29 0.64
C GLN A 237 -18.16 -13.28 0.33
N LYS A 238 -19.41 -13.76 0.38
CA LYS A 238 -20.58 -12.98 -0.10
C LYS A 238 -20.80 -11.68 0.67
N ALA A 239 -20.53 -11.63 1.98
CA ALA A 239 -20.62 -10.39 2.75
C ALA A 239 -19.55 -9.38 2.34
N CYS A 240 -18.34 -9.84 1.98
CA CYS A 240 -17.28 -8.98 1.43
C CYS A 240 -17.66 -8.46 0.03
N ILE A 241 -18.23 -9.31 -0.84
CA ILE A 241 -18.73 -8.89 -2.16
C ILE A 241 -19.76 -7.77 -2.01
N ALA A 242 -20.77 -7.98 -1.15
CA ALA A 242 -21.80 -6.98 -0.88
C ALA A 242 -21.21 -5.66 -0.33
N THR A 243 -20.20 -5.75 0.55
CA THR A 243 -19.50 -4.59 1.11
C THR A 243 -18.73 -3.82 0.04
N VAL A 244 -17.96 -4.51 -0.81
CA VAL A 244 -17.21 -3.90 -1.92
C VAL A 244 -18.14 -3.16 -2.87
N ILE A 245 -19.21 -3.79 -3.32
CA ILE A 245 -20.19 -3.18 -4.22
C ILE A 245 -20.86 -1.97 -3.56
N ARG A 246 -21.30 -2.10 -2.31
CA ARG A 246 -21.89 -1.00 -1.56
C ARG A 246 -20.94 0.19 -1.43
N ASN A 247 -19.68 -0.06 -1.15
CA ASN A 247 -18.65 0.99 -1.10
C ASN A 247 -18.45 1.65 -2.47
N SER A 248 -18.35 0.86 -3.53
CA SER A 248 -18.20 1.39 -4.90
C SER A 248 -19.36 2.28 -5.30
N ILE A 249 -20.61 1.88 -5.02
CA ILE A 249 -21.79 2.70 -5.26
C ILE A 249 -21.75 3.98 -4.41
N ARG A 250 -21.47 3.83 -3.09
CA ARG A 250 -21.46 4.98 -2.16
C ARG A 250 -20.49 6.09 -2.58
N TYR A 251 -19.35 5.75 -3.15
CA TYR A 251 -18.32 6.70 -3.59
C TYR A 251 -18.33 6.99 -5.10
N ARG A 252 -19.39 6.58 -5.82
CA ARG A 252 -19.56 6.77 -7.28
C ARG A 252 -18.44 6.17 -8.11
N ASN A 253 -17.91 5.03 -7.69
CA ASN A 253 -16.76 4.36 -8.31
C ASN A 253 -17.14 3.00 -8.91
N MET A 254 -18.33 2.87 -9.49
CA MET A 254 -18.76 1.62 -10.14
C MET A 254 -17.89 1.26 -11.34
N ASP A 255 -17.29 2.25 -11.99
CA ASP A 255 -16.33 2.07 -13.09
C ASP A 255 -15.13 1.17 -12.70
N ILE A 256 -14.79 1.12 -11.39
CA ILE A 256 -13.76 0.18 -10.90
C ILE A 256 -14.18 -1.27 -11.16
N LEU A 257 -15.45 -1.59 -10.91
CA LEU A 257 -15.98 -2.92 -11.12
C LEU A 257 -16.18 -3.20 -12.62
N GLU A 258 -16.82 -2.28 -13.34
CA GLU A 258 -17.20 -2.45 -14.74
C GLU A 258 -16.00 -2.36 -15.67
N ASP A 259 -15.34 -1.22 -15.73
CA ASP A 259 -14.22 -0.97 -16.65
C ASP A 259 -12.89 -1.50 -16.09
N GLY A 260 -12.67 -1.36 -14.79
CA GLY A 260 -11.44 -1.77 -14.13
C GLY A 260 -11.25 -3.28 -14.08
N TYR A 261 -12.32 -4.01 -13.71
CA TYR A 261 -12.29 -5.46 -13.50
C TYR A 261 -13.23 -6.26 -14.39
N GLY A 262 -14.10 -5.63 -15.19
CA GLY A 262 -15.06 -6.32 -16.04
C GLY A 262 -16.16 -7.06 -15.23
N ILE A 263 -16.45 -6.62 -14.02
CA ILE A 263 -17.48 -7.19 -13.15
C ILE A 263 -18.80 -6.47 -13.42
N ASN A 264 -19.74 -7.15 -14.04
CA ASN A 264 -21.01 -6.58 -14.47
C ASN A 264 -22.01 -6.47 -13.29
N PRO A 265 -22.44 -5.26 -12.88
CA PRO A 265 -23.42 -5.03 -11.81
C PRO A 265 -24.88 -5.13 -12.26
N MET A 266 -25.17 -5.38 -13.54
CA MET A 266 -26.53 -5.42 -14.10
C MET A 266 -27.52 -6.31 -13.34
N PRO A 267 -27.13 -7.49 -12.80
CA PRO A 267 -28.05 -8.28 -11.97
C PRO A 267 -28.58 -7.51 -10.76
N LEU A 268 -27.72 -6.73 -10.10
CA LEU A 268 -28.10 -5.88 -8.97
C LEU A 268 -28.93 -4.67 -9.43
N ALA A 269 -28.58 -4.07 -10.56
CA ALA A 269 -29.31 -2.92 -11.13
C ALA A 269 -30.76 -3.30 -11.44
N THR A 270 -30.97 -4.42 -12.16
CA THR A 270 -32.31 -4.93 -12.46
C THR A 270 -33.09 -5.25 -11.19
N PHE A 271 -32.48 -5.98 -10.26
CA PHE A 271 -33.11 -6.32 -8.98
C PHE A 271 -33.48 -5.07 -8.16
N GLY A 272 -32.57 -4.09 -8.08
CA GLY A 272 -32.82 -2.84 -7.36
C GLY A 272 -33.99 -2.04 -7.93
N MET A 273 -34.10 -1.94 -9.26
CA MET A 273 -35.19 -1.25 -9.92
C MET A 273 -36.53 -1.95 -9.74
N GLU A 274 -36.57 -3.29 -9.72
CA GLU A 274 -37.81 -4.08 -9.52
C GLU A 274 -38.25 -4.08 -8.06
N ALA A 275 -37.35 -4.43 -7.12
CA ALA A 275 -37.68 -4.59 -5.71
C ALA A 275 -38.00 -3.27 -5.00
N TYR A 276 -37.33 -2.17 -5.42
CA TYR A 276 -37.47 -0.85 -4.81
C TYR A 276 -38.10 0.19 -5.75
N LYS A 277 -38.92 -0.25 -6.73
CA LYS A 277 -39.51 0.63 -7.75
C LYS A 277 -40.31 1.81 -7.15
N ASP A 278 -41.05 1.57 -6.05
CA ASP A 278 -41.91 2.54 -5.40
C ASP A 278 -41.24 3.30 -4.25
N ASP A 279 -39.91 3.12 -4.08
CA ASP A 279 -39.11 3.75 -3.03
C ASP A 279 -38.09 4.75 -3.62
N PRO A 280 -38.10 6.01 -3.19
CA PRO A 280 -37.10 6.98 -3.63
C PRO A 280 -35.69 6.72 -3.06
N CYS A 281 -35.55 5.83 -2.07
CA CYS A 281 -34.29 5.43 -1.42
C CYS A 281 -33.41 6.62 -0.97
N THR A 282 -34.00 7.68 -0.44
CA THR A 282 -33.31 8.95 -0.11
C THR A 282 -32.23 8.80 0.97
N ALA A 283 -32.32 7.80 1.84
CA ALA A 283 -31.31 7.50 2.84
C ALA A 283 -30.01 6.93 2.24
N PHE A 284 -30.04 6.54 0.97
CA PHE A 284 -28.95 5.85 0.26
C PHE A 284 -28.28 6.74 -0.81
N GLU A 285 -28.25 8.04 -0.59
CA GLU A 285 -27.55 8.97 -1.46
C GLU A 285 -26.07 8.63 -1.57
N MET A 286 -25.53 8.82 -2.76
CA MET A 286 -24.11 8.60 -3.05
C MET A 286 -23.32 9.86 -2.66
N LYS A 287 -22.08 9.69 -2.24
CA LYS A 287 -21.15 10.77 -1.90
C LYS A 287 -20.43 11.29 -3.14
N GLY A 288 -20.02 12.56 -3.11
CA GLY A 288 -19.25 13.19 -4.17
C GLY A 288 -20.10 14.09 -5.06
N ASP A 289 -19.51 14.58 -6.16
CA ASP A 289 -20.16 15.51 -7.06
C ASP A 289 -21.16 14.79 -7.98
N ALA A 290 -22.41 15.26 -7.96
CA ALA A 290 -23.50 14.73 -8.77
C ALA A 290 -23.62 15.39 -10.16
N ASN A 291 -22.82 16.44 -10.45
CA ASN A 291 -22.99 17.26 -11.65
C ASN A 291 -22.87 16.51 -12.98
N ASN A 292 -22.20 15.36 -12.96
CA ASN A 292 -21.98 14.52 -14.13
C ASN A 292 -23.00 13.39 -14.31
N TYR A 293 -24.01 13.28 -13.43
CA TYR A 293 -24.98 12.18 -13.42
C TYR A 293 -26.38 12.69 -13.76
N SER A 294 -27.09 11.95 -14.57
CA SER A 294 -28.50 12.20 -14.86
C SER A 294 -29.38 11.83 -13.66
N ILE A 295 -30.61 12.36 -13.62
CA ILE A 295 -31.60 12.03 -12.58
C ILE A 295 -31.86 10.52 -12.52
N LEU A 296 -31.87 9.86 -13.68
CA LEU A 296 -32.11 8.42 -13.77
C LEU A 296 -30.95 7.61 -13.18
N GLU A 297 -29.69 8.02 -13.44
CA GLU A 297 -28.52 7.38 -12.88
C GLU A 297 -28.44 7.54 -11.36
N GLU A 298 -28.83 8.71 -10.84
CA GLU A 298 -28.96 8.95 -9.40
C GLU A 298 -30.03 8.05 -8.76
N GLU A 299 -31.18 7.90 -9.41
CA GLU A 299 -32.25 7.02 -8.93
C GLU A 299 -31.81 5.55 -8.93
N LEU A 300 -31.22 5.10 -10.03
CA LEU A 300 -30.67 3.76 -10.15
C LEU A 300 -29.63 3.48 -9.08
N GLY A 301 -28.68 4.41 -8.90
CA GLY A 301 -27.62 4.32 -7.89
C GLY A 301 -28.18 4.17 -6.47
N ARG A 302 -29.18 4.99 -6.07
CA ARG A 302 -29.81 4.88 -4.75
C ARG A 302 -30.53 3.52 -4.55
N LYS A 303 -31.24 3.03 -5.56
CA LYS A 303 -31.94 1.74 -5.48
C LYS A 303 -30.96 0.56 -5.40
N MET A 304 -29.91 0.56 -6.20
CA MET A 304 -28.82 -0.42 -6.11
C MET A 304 -28.14 -0.37 -4.73
N HIS A 305 -27.87 0.83 -4.22
CA HIS A 305 -27.23 1.03 -2.93
C HIS A 305 -28.06 0.45 -1.78
N LYS A 306 -29.36 0.72 -1.76
CA LYS A 306 -30.28 0.14 -0.76
C LYS A 306 -30.37 -1.37 -0.90
N ALA A 307 -30.54 -1.89 -2.11
CA ALA A 307 -30.63 -3.31 -2.40
C ALA A 307 -29.42 -4.07 -1.85
N ILE A 308 -28.21 -3.64 -2.21
CA ILE A 308 -26.97 -4.31 -1.77
C ILE A 308 -26.72 -4.12 -0.26
N ALA A 309 -27.12 -3.00 0.33
CA ALA A 309 -27.00 -2.79 1.77
C ALA A 309 -27.88 -3.75 2.57
N ILE A 310 -29.13 -3.96 2.15
CA ILE A 310 -30.03 -4.95 2.79
C ILE A 310 -29.48 -6.37 2.64
N ILE A 311 -29.00 -6.74 1.45
CA ILE A 311 -28.33 -8.03 1.21
C ILE A 311 -27.12 -8.18 2.14
N GLN A 312 -26.30 -7.14 2.27
CA GLN A 312 -25.13 -7.14 3.17
C GLN A 312 -25.54 -7.41 4.62
N PHE A 313 -26.54 -6.70 5.15
CA PHE A 313 -27.00 -6.91 6.54
C PHE A 313 -27.52 -8.31 6.78
N LYS A 314 -28.21 -8.92 5.81
CA LYS A 314 -28.65 -10.31 5.88
C LYS A 314 -27.46 -11.27 5.94
N LEU A 315 -26.50 -11.13 5.04
CA LEU A 315 -25.30 -11.97 4.95
C LEU A 315 -24.41 -11.85 6.20
N GLU A 316 -24.21 -10.62 6.69
CA GLU A 316 -23.47 -10.37 7.94
C GLU A 316 -24.18 -11.02 9.14
N GLY A 317 -25.51 -10.92 9.23
CA GLY A 317 -26.26 -11.57 10.29
C GLY A 317 -26.18 -13.10 10.24
N GLN A 318 -26.16 -13.71 9.05
CA GLN A 318 -25.91 -15.15 8.89
C GLN A 318 -24.51 -15.54 9.36
N LEU A 319 -23.48 -14.77 9.02
CA LEU A 319 -22.11 -15.00 9.40
C LEU A 319 -21.92 -14.88 10.92
N ILE A 320 -22.41 -13.81 11.52
CA ILE A 320 -22.31 -13.57 12.98
C ILE A 320 -23.00 -14.66 13.77
N ARG A 321 -24.19 -15.11 13.32
CA ARG A 321 -24.93 -16.21 13.99
C ARG A 321 -24.19 -17.55 13.91
N ARG A 322 -23.40 -17.78 12.85
CA ARG A 322 -22.55 -18.96 12.70
C ARG A 322 -21.31 -18.89 13.59
N HIS A 323 -20.81 -17.66 13.86
CA HIS A 323 -19.57 -17.38 14.60
C HIS A 323 -19.85 -16.52 15.84
N LYS A 324 -20.50 -17.10 16.86
CA LYS A 324 -20.80 -16.39 18.12
C LYS A 324 -19.54 -15.96 18.86
N GLU A 325 -18.43 -16.68 18.65
CA GLU A 325 -17.11 -16.37 19.17
C GLU A 325 -16.50 -15.03 18.67
N PHE A 326 -17.07 -14.44 17.62
CA PHE A 326 -16.68 -13.10 17.15
C PHE A 326 -17.26 -11.96 18.01
N HIS A 327 -18.23 -12.28 18.87
CA HIS A 327 -18.89 -11.32 19.77
C HIS A 327 -19.45 -10.06 19.07
N MET A 328 -20.04 -10.26 17.89
CA MET A 328 -20.55 -9.18 17.03
C MET A 328 -22.07 -9.10 16.96
N GLU A 329 -22.80 -9.73 17.88
CA GLU A 329 -24.27 -9.82 17.88
C GLU A 329 -24.93 -8.43 17.91
N LYS A 330 -24.25 -7.43 18.49
CA LYS A 330 -24.73 -6.03 18.50
C LYS A 330 -24.86 -5.42 17.11
N ARG A 331 -24.19 -5.98 16.09
CA ARG A 331 -24.30 -5.59 14.69
C ARG A 331 -25.54 -6.19 13.99
N CYS A 332 -26.15 -7.21 14.57
CA CYS A 332 -27.36 -7.83 14.04
C CYS A 332 -28.60 -7.01 14.42
N LEU A 333 -29.04 -6.09 13.55
CA LEU A 333 -30.09 -5.11 13.86
C LEU A 333 -31.44 -5.41 13.19
N LEU A 334 -31.51 -6.18 12.08
CA LEU A 334 -32.74 -6.40 11.34
C LEU A 334 -33.87 -7.02 12.19
N HIS A 335 -33.57 -7.96 13.08
CA HIS A 335 -34.57 -8.59 13.96
C HIS A 335 -35.06 -7.69 15.11
N ARG A 336 -34.45 -6.51 15.27
CA ARG A 336 -34.81 -5.53 16.30
C ARG A 336 -35.75 -4.43 15.80
N ILE A 337 -36.10 -4.48 14.53
CA ILE A 337 -37.03 -3.55 13.89
C ILE A 337 -38.47 -3.98 14.22
N ASP A 338 -39.29 -3.04 14.67
CA ASP A 338 -40.75 -3.15 14.70
C ASP A 338 -41.32 -2.50 13.41
N PRO A 339 -41.68 -3.31 12.39
CA PRO A 339 -42.12 -2.77 11.12
C PRO A 339 -43.50 -2.07 11.20
N LYS A 340 -44.30 -2.38 12.22
CA LYS A 340 -45.63 -1.76 12.40
C LYS A 340 -45.51 -0.35 12.97
N LYS A 341 -44.53 -0.15 13.87
CA LYS A 341 -44.28 1.15 14.49
C LYS A 341 -43.29 2.00 13.71
N GLY A 342 -42.51 1.40 12.78
CA GLY A 342 -41.38 2.09 12.13
C GLY A 342 -40.25 2.42 13.10
N MET A 343 -40.04 1.61 14.13
CA MET A 343 -39.09 1.82 15.19
C MET A 343 -38.05 0.71 15.25
N ILE A 344 -36.88 1.00 15.78
CA ILE A 344 -35.87 0.00 16.10
C ILE A 344 -35.41 0.15 17.56
N THR A 345 -35.25 -0.99 18.24
CA THR A 345 -34.66 -1.03 19.59
C THR A 345 -33.19 -1.42 19.47
N LEU A 346 -32.26 -0.49 19.75
CA LEU A 346 -30.83 -0.78 19.71
C LEU A 346 -30.38 -1.69 20.88
N PRO A 347 -29.14 -2.25 20.84
CA PRO A 347 -28.65 -3.14 21.90
C PRO A 347 -28.56 -2.52 23.29
N ASP A 348 -28.52 -1.19 23.40
CA ASP A 348 -28.58 -0.44 24.66
C ASP A 348 -30.00 -0.30 25.24
N GLY A 349 -31.03 -0.86 24.56
CA GLY A 349 -32.42 -0.84 24.98
C GLY A 349 -33.19 0.41 24.58
N LYS A 350 -32.56 1.38 23.92
CA LYS A 350 -33.22 2.61 23.45
C LYS A 350 -33.95 2.38 22.13
N GLU A 351 -35.09 3.03 21.97
CA GLU A 351 -35.89 3.00 20.76
C GLU A 351 -35.66 4.27 19.92
N TYR A 352 -35.51 4.06 18.60
CA TYR A 352 -35.30 5.13 17.64
C TYR A 352 -36.27 4.99 16.45
N PRO A 353 -36.82 6.08 15.93
CA PRO A 353 -37.58 6.06 14.70
C PRO A 353 -36.67 5.80 13.50
N LEU A 354 -37.11 4.96 12.60
CA LEU A 354 -36.41 4.73 11.32
C LEU A 354 -36.72 5.85 10.34
N THR A 355 -35.70 6.30 9.61
CA THR A 355 -35.84 7.28 8.53
C THR A 355 -36.44 6.71 7.27
N ASP A 356 -36.34 5.39 7.12
CA ASP A 356 -36.85 4.61 6.00
C ASP A 356 -37.43 3.30 6.55
N THR A 357 -38.70 3.02 6.20
CA THR A 357 -39.45 1.85 6.71
C THR A 357 -39.89 0.88 5.59
N TYR A 358 -39.43 1.12 4.36
CA TYR A 358 -39.76 0.29 3.21
C TYR A 358 -38.73 -0.85 3.05
N PHE A 359 -39.16 -2.07 3.45
CA PHE A 359 -38.30 -3.26 3.43
C PHE A 359 -38.98 -4.41 2.67
N PRO A 360 -39.16 -4.33 1.35
CA PRO A 360 -39.97 -5.27 0.57
C PRO A 360 -39.37 -6.69 0.54
N THR A 361 -38.10 -6.85 0.80
CA THR A 361 -37.38 -8.14 0.71
C THR A 361 -37.11 -8.78 2.07
N ILE A 362 -37.56 -8.18 3.18
CA ILE A 362 -37.37 -8.74 4.53
C ILE A 362 -38.57 -9.56 4.96
N ASP A 363 -38.38 -10.86 5.19
CA ASP A 363 -39.31 -11.70 5.95
C ASP A 363 -39.05 -11.48 7.46
N TRP A 364 -39.99 -10.82 8.13
CA TRP A 364 -39.86 -10.51 9.56
C TRP A 364 -39.81 -11.73 10.49
N LYS A 365 -40.23 -12.93 10.02
CA LYS A 365 -40.04 -14.19 10.75
C LYS A 365 -38.60 -14.69 10.64
N LYS A 366 -37.92 -14.36 9.54
CA LYS A 366 -36.57 -14.79 9.22
C LYS A 366 -35.74 -13.66 8.56
N PRO A 367 -35.51 -12.57 9.29
CA PRO A 367 -35.03 -11.31 8.69
C PRO A 367 -33.65 -11.38 8.04
N TYR A 368 -32.89 -12.45 8.27
CA TYR A 368 -31.56 -12.65 7.68
C TYR A 368 -31.55 -13.64 6.50
N GLU A 369 -32.70 -14.23 6.14
CA GLU A 369 -32.78 -15.08 4.94
C GLU A 369 -32.85 -14.24 3.67
N LEU A 370 -32.02 -14.59 2.67
CA LEU A 370 -32.08 -13.99 1.34
C LEU A 370 -33.34 -14.51 0.61
N THR A 371 -33.98 -13.62 -0.17
CA THR A 371 -35.02 -14.06 -1.13
C THR A 371 -34.39 -14.89 -2.25
N THR A 372 -35.21 -15.47 -3.10
CA THR A 372 -34.73 -16.23 -4.27
C THR A 372 -33.98 -15.32 -5.22
N GLU A 373 -34.49 -14.11 -5.46
CA GLU A 373 -33.90 -13.10 -6.33
C GLU A 373 -32.59 -12.57 -5.76
N GLU A 374 -32.53 -12.29 -4.45
CA GLU A 374 -31.28 -11.89 -3.78
C GLU A 374 -30.20 -12.98 -3.86
N LYS A 375 -30.60 -14.27 -3.78
CA LYS A 375 -29.66 -15.39 -3.96
C LYS A 375 -29.11 -15.43 -5.38
N ASP A 376 -29.96 -15.29 -6.41
CA ASP A 376 -29.55 -15.27 -7.82
C ASP A 376 -28.58 -14.11 -8.09
N VAL A 377 -28.90 -12.90 -7.61
CA VAL A 377 -27.98 -11.73 -7.70
C VAL A 377 -26.62 -12.07 -7.09
N MET A 378 -26.59 -12.60 -5.86
CA MET A 378 -25.35 -12.90 -5.17
C MET A 378 -24.56 -14.07 -5.78
N GLU A 379 -25.21 -15.03 -6.41
CA GLU A 379 -24.53 -16.12 -7.13
C GLU A 379 -23.86 -15.62 -8.41
N ARG A 380 -24.51 -14.74 -9.15
CA ARG A 380 -23.93 -14.11 -10.35
C ARG A 380 -22.76 -13.21 -10.00
N LEU A 381 -22.88 -12.40 -8.95
CA LEU A 381 -21.81 -11.55 -8.48
C LEU A 381 -20.63 -12.36 -7.94
N ASP A 382 -20.88 -13.40 -7.13
CA ASP A 382 -19.85 -14.33 -6.65
C ASP A 382 -19.06 -14.95 -7.82
N SER A 383 -19.79 -15.43 -8.84
CA SER A 383 -19.14 -15.96 -10.04
C SER A 383 -18.29 -14.92 -10.76
N ALA A 384 -18.77 -13.68 -10.90
CA ALA A 384 -18.02 -12.60 -11.55
C ALA A 384 -16.73 -12.26 -10.80
N PHE A 385 -16.78 -12.09 -9.47
CA PHE A 385 -15.59 -11.78 -8.66
C PHE A 385 -14.55 -12.92 -8.70
N ARG A 386 -14.96 -14.17 -8.54
CA ARG A 386 -14.05 -15.32 -8.54
C ARG A 386 -13.39 -15.58 -9.89
N ASN A 387 -14.09 -15.27 -10.99
CA ASN A 387 -13.60 -15.54 -12.34
C ASN A 387 -12.91 -14.31 -13.00
N CYS A 388 -12.81 -13.18 -12.31
CA CYS A 388 -12.09 -12.01 -12.79
C CYS A 388 -10.58 -12.22 -12.70
N GLU A 389 -9.93 -12.57 -13.81
CA GLU A 389 -8.48 -12.86 -13.84
C GLU A 389 -7.64 -11.68 -13.34
N LYS A 390 -7.97 -10.46 -13.75
CA LYS A 390 -7.25 -9.25 -13.32
C LYS A 390 -7.30 -9.08 -11.80
N LEU A 391 -8.49 -9.23 -11.18
CA LEU A 391 -8.65 -9.16 -9.74
C LEU A 391 -7.87 -10.28 -9.03
N GLN A 392 -7.92 -11.51 -9.55
CA GLN A 392 -7.17 -12.62 -9.00
C GLN A 392 -5.65 -12.38 -9.05
N ASN A 393 -5.15 -11.77 -10.12
CA ASN A 393 -3.73 -11.41 -10.23
C ASN A 393 -3.33 -10.32 -9.22
N HIS A 394 -4.18 -9.30 -9.01
CA HIS A 394 -3.96 -8.27 -8.00
C HIS A 394 -3.95 -8.86 -6.58
N VAL A 395 -4.89 -9.76 -6.28
CA VAL A 395 -4.94 -10.44 -4.97
C VAL A 395 -3.73 -11.35 -4.78
N ARG A 396 -3.25 -12.02 -5.83
CA ARG A 396 -1.97 -12.78 -5.75
C ARG A 396 -0.79 -11.89 -5.39
N LEU A 397 -0.72 -10.66 -5.92
CA LEU A 397 0.30 -9.70 -5.51
C LEU A 397 0.21 -9.38 -4.02
N LEU A 398 -1.02 -9.11 -3.50
CA LEU A 398 -1.25 -8.87 -2.08
C LEU A 398 -0.79 -10.06 -1.22
N LEU A 399 -1.02 -11.28 -1.68
CA LEU A 399 -0.59 -12.49 -0.98
C LEU A 399 0.92 -12.75 -1.07
N ASP A 400 1.55 -12.46 -2.23
CA ASP A 400 2.97 -12.69 -2.46
C ASP A 400 3.85 -11.64 -1.76
N LYS A 401 3.46 -10.37 -1.84
CA LYS A 401 4.21 -9.22 -1.29
C LYS A 401 3.67 -8.71 0.03
N GLY A 402 2.52 -9.22 0.49
CA GLY A 402 1.83 -8.65 1.63
C GLY A 402 1.66 -9.57 2.82
N GLY A 403 1.25 -8.95 3.94
CA GLY A 403 0.91 -9.55 5.21
C GLY A 403 0.19 -8.55 6.11
N LEU A 404 -0.19 -8.97 7.31
CA LEU A 404 -0.82 -8.07 8.28
C LEU A 404 0.18 -7.13 8.96
N TYR A 405 1.42 -7.53 9.06
CA TYR A 405 2.52 -6.73 9.60
C TYR A 405 3.85 -7.15 8.97
N LYS A 406 4.87 -6.33 9.18
CA LYS A 406 6.27 -6.66 8.85
C LYS A 406 7.22 -5.95 9.81
N THR A 407 8.28 -6.64 10.19
CA THR A 407 9.45 -6.00 10.79
C THR A 407 10.52 -5.83 9.70
N TYR A 408 11.07 -4.63 9.55
CA TYR A 408 12.06 -4.34 8.53
C TYR A 408 13.00 -3.20 8.96
N ASN A 409 14.28 -3.48 9.03
CA ASN A 409 15.33 -2.53 9.42
C ASN A 409 15.03 -1.75 10.70
N GLY A 410 14.56 -2.45 11.74
CA GLY A 410 14.21 -1.86 13.04
C GLY A 410 12.81 -1.22 13.07
N ASN A 411 12.06 -1.24 11.99
CA ASN A 411 10.70 -0.69 11.95
C ASN A 411 9.66 -1.81 12.03
N LEU A 412 8.62 -1.61 12.86
CA LEU A 412 7.39 -2.41 12.88
C LEU A 412 6.35 -1.72 12.00
N LEU A 413 5.95 -2.39 10.95
CA LEU A 413 5.03 -1.90 9.93
C LEU A 413 3.71 -2.65 10.03
N PHE A 414 2.60 -1.94 10.12
CA PHE A 414 1.24 -2.48 10.01
C PHE A 414 0.28 -1.36 9.65
N HIS A 415 -0.93 -1.71 9.21
CA HIS A 415 -1.88 -0.70 8.76
C HIS A 415 -2.61 -0.01 9.92
N GLY A 416 -3.31 -0.76 10.76
CA GLY A 416 -4.30 -0.23 11.72
C GLY A 416 -3.79 -0.05 13.14
N SER A 417 -4.06 -1.03 14.02
CA SER A 417 -3.77 -0.93 15.45
C SER A 417 -3.45 -2.30 16.06
N ILE A 418 -2.73 -2.32 17.15
CA ILE A 418 -2.57 -3.52 17.98
C ILE A 418 -3.67 -3.48 19.07
N PRO A 419 -4.55 -4.51 19.16
CA PRO A 419 -5.59 -4.54 20.20
C PRO A 419 -5.01 -4.50 21.61
N LEU A 420 -5.36 -3.45 22.37
CA LEU A 420 -4.93 -3.21 23.75
C LEU A 420 -6.13 -3.06 24.69
N ASN A 421 -5.91 -3.38 25.96
CA ASN A 421 -6.75 -2.95 27.06
C ASN A 421 -6.40 -1.51 27.46
N GLU A 422 -7.26 -0.87 28.25
CA GLU A 422 -7.05 0.52 28.70
C GLU A 422 -5.81 0.71 29.58
N ASP A 423 -5.32 -0.36 30.20
CA ASP A 423 -4.09 -0.37 31.01
C ASP A 423 -2.81 -0.55 30.17
N GLY A 424 -2.93 -0.65 28.84
CA GLY A 424 -1.82 -0.86 27.92
C GLY A 424 -1.43 -2.32 27.69
N SER A 425 -2.01 -3.26 28.43
CA SER A 425 -1.74 -4.69 28.22
C SER A 425 -2.35 -5.20 26.91
N LEU A 426 -1.74 -6.24 26.31
CA LEU A 426 -2.22 -6.88 25.09
C LEU A 426 -3.60 -7.52 25.31
N LYS A 427 -4.56 -7.18 24.46
CA LYS A 427 -5.91 -7.69 24.55
C LYS A 427 -6.00 -9.12 24.02
N GLU A 428 -6.62 -9.99 24.79
CA GLU A 428 -6.92 -11.36 24.39
C GLU A 428 -8.13 -11.42 23.45
N VAL A 429 -7.97 -12.12 22.33
CA VAL A 429 -8.98 -12.28 21.29
C VAL A 429 -9.20 -13.76 20.99
N GLN A 430 -10.45 -14.18 20.97
CA GLN A 430 -10.82 -15.56 20.65
C GLN A 430 -11.02 -15.72 19.13
N ILE A 431 -10.29 -16.68 18.54
CA ILE A 431 -10.43 -17.08 17.14
C ILE A 431 -10.60 -18.59 17.10
N TYR A 432 -11.79 -19.05 16.66
CA TYR A 432 -12.14 -20.47 16.56
C TYR A 432 -11.81 -21.33 17.81
N GLY A 433 -12.19 -20.79 18.99
CA GLY A 433 -12.04 -21.50 20.26
C GLY A 433 -10.66 -21.46 20.90
N LYS A 434 -9.73 -20.71 20.33
CA LYS A 434 -8.40 -20.43 20.92
C LYS A 434 -8.23 -18.94 21.15
N THR A 435 -7.44 -18.60 22.19
CA THR A 435 -7.16 -17.22 22.56
C THR A 435 -5.78 -16.82 22.07
N TYR A 436 -5.69 -15.64 21.47
CA TYR A 436 -4.47 -15.05 20.92
C TYR A 436 -4.35 -13.58 21.31
N LYS A 437 -3.15 -13.04 21.35
CA LYS A 437 -2.87 -11.63 21.60
C LYS A 437 -1.59 -11.19 20.88
N GLY A 438 -1.40 -9.88 20.78
CA GLY A 438 -0.19 -9.29 20.19
C GLY A 438 0.19 -9.90 18.84
N LYS A 439 1.45 -10.28 18.69
CA LYS A 439 2.00 -10.87 17.45
C LYS A 439 1.30 -12.17 17.04
N GLU A 440 0.97 -13.04 18.02
CA GLU A 440 0.28 -14.30 17.72
C GLU A 440 -1.09 -14.10 17.08
N LEU A 441 -1.80 -13.03 17.46
CA LEU A 441 -3.09 -12.68 16.83
C LEU A 441 -2.89 -12.33 15.35
N TYR A 442 -1.88 -11.53 15.02
CA TYR A 442 -1.54 -11.21 13.63
C TYR A 442 -1.19 -12.47 12.83
N ASP A 443 -0.32 -13.32 13.39
CA ASP A 443 0.15 -14.55 12.73
C ASP A 443 -1.01 -15.53 12.44
N VAL A 444 -1.95 -15.70 13.37
CA VAL A 444 -3.10 -16.60 13.18
C VAL A 444 -4.10 -16.04 12.18
N LEU A 445 -4.41 -14.75 12.24
CA LEU A 445 -5.32 -14.10 11.29
C LEU A 445 -4.75 -14.18 9.86
N GLU A 446 -3.47 -13.86 9.67
CA GLU A 446 -2.80 -13.99 8.38
C GLU A 446 -2.81 -15.45 7.87
N THR A 447 -2.57 -16.42 8.75
CA THR A 447 -2.63 -17.84 8.41
C THR A 447 -4.01 -18.21 7.86
N TYR A 448 -5.10 -17.77 8.48
CA TYR A 448 -6.45 -18.03 7.98
C TYR A 448 -6.72 -17.33 6.64
N VAL A 449 -6.29 -16.09 6.45
CA VAL A 449 -6.38 -15.41 5.15
C VAL A 449 -5.69 -16.22 4.07
N ARG A 450 -4.46 -16.69 4.30
CA ARG A 450 -3.72 -17.51 3.34
C ARG A 450 -4.39 -18.85 3.07
N ARG A 451 -4.99 -19.50 4.09
CA ARG A 451 -5.76 -20.75 3.92
C ARG A 451 -6.98 -20.58 3.04
N ALA A 452 -7.63 -19.41 3.01
CA ALA A 452 -8.74 -19.16 2.09
C ALA A 452 -8.36 -19.34 0.62
N PHE A 453 -7.09 -19.08 0.28
CA PHE A 453 -6.57 -19.18 -1.09
C PHE A 453 -5.86 -20.51 -1.38
N PHE A 454 -5.08 -21.02 -0.43
CA PHE A 454 -4.12 -22.11 -0.69
C PHE A 454 -4.51 -23.45 -0.08
N SER A 455 -5.45 -23.51 0.86
CA SER A 455 -5.87 -24.81 1.43
C SER A 455 -6.61 -25.64 0.38
N VAL A 456 -6.45 -26.95 0.44
CA VAL A 456 -7.24 -27.92 -0.32
C VAL A 456 -8.50 -28.34 0.46
N ASN A 457 -8.59 -28.02 1.74
CA ASN A 457 -9.70 -28.32 2.63
C ASN A 457 -10.74 -27.19 2.57
N GLU A 458 -11.98 -27.51 2.15
CA GLU A 458 -13.05 -26.51 2.00
C GLU A 458 -13.51 -25.89 3.33
N ASP A 459 -13.42 -26.61 4.46
CA ASP A 459 -13.74 -26.04 5.78
C ASP A 459 -12.70 -24.99 6.20
N GLU A 460 -11.43 -25.24 5.95
CA GLU A 460 -10.36 -24.25 6.19
C GLU A 460 -10.48 -23.04 5.26
N LYS A 461 -10.82 -23.25 3.99
CA LYS A 461 -11.10 -22.14 3.06
C LYS A 461 -12.26 -21.29 3.57
N ARG A 462 -13.35 -21.93 4.00
CA ARG A 462 -14.52 -21.22 4.54
C ARG A 462 -14.16 -20.40 5.77
N LYS A 463 -13.44 -20.99 6.73
CA LYS A 463 -12.94 -20.28 7.91
C LYS A 463 -12.08 -19.09 7.53
N GLY A 464 -11.18 -19.25 6.56
CA GLY A 464 -10.35 -18.16 6.06
C GLY A 464 -11.15 -17.03 5.42
N ARG A 465 -12.19 -17.37 4.62
CA ARG A 465 -13.13 -16.37 4.05
C ARG A 465 -13.87 -15.59 5.14
N ASP A 466 -14.35 -16.28 6.16
CA ASP A 466 -15.08 -15.67 7.28
C ASP A 466 -14.15 -14.77 8.13
N ILE A 467 -12.88 -15.14 8.28
CA ILE A 467 -11.86 -14.30 8.94
C ILE A 467 -11.57 -13.02 8.15
N MET A 468 -11.57 -13.02 6.81
CA MET A 468 -11.37 -11.77 6.05
C MET A 468 -12.50 -10.78 6.33
N TRP A 469 -13.75 -11.24 6.44
CA TRP A 469 -14.84 -10.38 6.87
C TRP A 469 -14.70 -9.92 8.33
N TYR A 470 -14.24 -10.81 9.23
CA TYR A 470 -13.92 -10.45 10.62
C TYR A 470 -12.88 -9.34 10.70
N ILE A 471 -11.78 -9.46 9.96
CA ILE A 471 -10.70 -8.46 9.90
C ILE A 471 -11.25 -7.10 9.41
N TRP A 472 -12.19 -7.10 8.47
CA TRP A 472 -12.82 -5.89 7.95
C TRP A 472 -13.57 -5.08 9.02
N ALA A 473 -14.35 -5.72 9.89
CA ALA A 473 -15.38 -5.02 10.67
C ALA A 473 -15.41 -5.32 12.17
N ALA A 474 -14.59 -6.28 12.67
CA ALA A 474 -14.69 -6.72 14.06
C ALA A 474 -13.99 -5.74 15.03
N PRO A 475 -14.57 -5.55 16.24
CA PRO A 475 -14.03 -4.61 17.24
C PRO A 475 -12.60 -4.91 17.68
N ASN A 476 -12.22 -6.18 17.67
CA ASN A 476 -10.89 -6.64 18.09
C ASN A 476 -9.98 -6.94 16.88
N SER A 477 -10.39 -6.52 15.68
CA SER A 477 -9.55 -6.62 14.49
C SER A 477 -8.40 -5.63 14.56
N PRO A 478 -7.16 -6.07 14.29
CA PRO A 478 -6.02 -5.17 14.22
C PRO A 478 -6.11 -4.14 13.08
N LEU A 479 -6.93 -4.39 12.06
CA LEU A 479 -7.07 -3.48 10.93
C LEU A 479 -8.22 -2.48 11.08
N PHE A 480 -9.25 -2.80 11.84
CA PHE A 480 -10.41 -1.92 12.00
C PHE A 480 -10.22 -0.90 13.14
N GLY A 481 -9.71 -1.31 14.27
CA GLY A 481 -9.26 -0.44 15.37
C GLY A 481 -10.33 0.39 16.07
N LYS A 482 -11.63 0.00 16.00
CA LYS A 482 -12.76 0.67 16.67
C LYS A 482 -13.69 -0.35 17.34
N ASP A 483 -14.54 0.14 18.27
CA ASP A 483 -15.48 -0.69 19.01
C ASP A 483 -16.62 -1.26 18.19
N LYS A 484 -17.06 -0.57 17.15
CA LYS A 484 -18.14 -0.97 16.24
C LYS A 484 -18.06 -0.23 14.92
N MET A 485 -18.67 -0.80 13.88
CA MET A 485 -18.87 -0.15 12.58
C MET A 485 -20.36 0.18 12.41
N THR A 486 -20.74 1.44 12.48
CA THR A 486 -22.12 1.93 12.47
C THR A 486 -22.67 2.09 11.05
N THR A 487 -22.79 0.97 10.29
CA THR A 487 -23.27 1.01 8.90
C THR A 487 -24.79 1.16 8.82
N PHE A 488 -25.54 0.33 9.55
CA PHE A 488 -27.00 0.36 9.56
C PHE A 488 -27.52 1.67 10.15
N GLU A 489 -26.97 2.10 11.27
CA GLU A 489 -27.38 3.29 12.00
C GLU A 489 -27.27 4.55 11.12
N ARG A 490 -26.21 4.64 10.32
CA ARG A 490 -25.99 5.78 9.41
C ARG A 490 -27.01 5.89 8.28
N TYR A 491 -27.65 4.80 7.88
CA TYR A 491 -28.70 4.82 6.86
C TYR A 491 -30.09 5.03 7.46
N PHE A 492 -30.38 4.41 8.59
CA PHE A 492 -31.74 4.27 9.07
C PHE A 492 -32.08 5.08 10.33
N ILE A 493 -31.10 5.65 11.02
CA ILE A 493 -31.32 6.42 12.24
C ILE A 493 -30.77 7.83 12.08
N LYS A 494 -31.61 8.84 12.34
CA LYS A 494 -31.22 10.24 12.20
C LYS A 494 -30.32 10.74 13.34
N ASP A 495 -30.46 10.15 14.53
CA ASP A 495 -29.69 10.53 15.72
C ASP A 495 -28.21 10.18 15.56
N LYS A 496 -27.37 11.24 15.47
CA LYS A 496 -25.93 11.11 15.28
C LYS A 496 -25.19 10.47 16.46
N GLU A 497 -25.79 10.43 17.66
CA GLU A 497 -25.19 9.73 18.80
C GLU A 497 -25.07 8.23 18.52
N THR A 498 -26.01 7.65 17.77
CA THR A 498 -25.96 6.25 17.35
C THR A 498 -24.83 5.96 16.33
N HIS A 499 -24.30 6.99 15.68
CA HIS A 499 -23.22 6.91 14.68
C HIS A 499 -21.82 6.96 15.29
N LYS A 500 -21.69 7.19 16.61
CA LYS A 500 -20.38 7.25 17.26
C LYS A 500 -19.70 5.90 17.28
N GLU A 501 -18.43 5.92 16.94
CA GLU A 501 -17.50 4.79 16.95
C GLU A 501 -16.30 5.17 17.82
N THR A 502 -16.00 4.37 18.83
CA THR A 502 -14.88 4.65 19.77
C THR A 502 -13.61 3.97 19.25
N LYS A 503 -12.52 4.71 19.19
CA LYS A 503 -11.22 4.15 18.81
C LYS A 503 -10.70 3.18 19.89
N ASN A 504 -9.92 2.17 19.45
CA ASN A 504 -9.20 1.24 20.32
C ASN A 504 -8.23 2.00 21.26
N ALA A 505 -7.96 1.44 22.44
CA ALA A 505 -7.02 1.97 23.42
C ALA A 505 -5.62 2.27 22.84
N TYR A 506 -5.18 1.51 21.84
CA TYR A 506 -3.94 1.74 21.10
C TYR A 506 -3.75 3.22 20.73
N TYR A 507 -4.77 3.87 20.18
CA TYR A 507 -4.63 5.23 19.61
C TYR A 507 -4.39 6.32 20.66
N HIS A 508 -4.86 6.16 21.89
CA HIS A 508 -4.60 7.13 22.96
C HIS A 508 -3.41 6.76 23.84
N LEU A 509 -2.88 5.54 23.71
CA LEU A 509 -1.69 5.08 24.42
C LEU A 509 -0.38 5.27 23.62
N LEU A 510 -0.46 5.80 22.39
CA LEU A 510 0.72 6.00 21.52
C LEU A 510 1.77 6.99 22.06
N GLU A 511 1.42 7.81 23.07
CA GLU A 511 2.37 8.70 23.73
C GLU A 511 2.97 8.08 24.99
N ASN A 512 2.52 6.88 25.39
CA ASN A 512 3.06 6.16 26.54
C ASN A 512 4.26 5.32 26.10
N GLU A 513 5.46 5.75 26.50
CA GLU A 513 6.72 5.12 26.09
C GLU A 513 6.85 3.67 26.56
N GLU A 514 6.38 3.35 27.78
CA GLU A 514 6.43 1.97 28.30
C GLU A 514 5.59 1.02 27.43
N VAL A 515 4.39 1.46 27.02
CA VAL A 515 3.51 0.68 26.14
C VAL A 515 4.15 0.50 24.76
N VAL A 516 4.70 1.56 24.18
CA VAL A 516 5.36 1.51 22.86
C VAL A 516 6.56 0.57 22.89
N ASP A 517 7.37 0.63 23.95
CA ASP A 517 8.53 -0.24 24.14
C ASP A 517 8.13 -1.72 24.26
N GLU A 518 7.05 -2.02 24.99
CA GLU A 518 6.53 -3.38 25.10
C GLU A 518 6.01 -3.90 23.76
N LEU A 519 5.34 -3.06 22.97
CA LEU A 519 4.89 -3.42 21.63
C LEU A 519 6.08 -3.74 20.70
N LEU A 520 7.15 -2.95 20.74
CA LEU A 520 8.36 -3.23 19.97
C LEU A 520 8.99 -4.57 20.38
N ARG A 521 9.11 -4.85 21.69
CA ARG A 521 9.62 -6.13 22.21
C ARG A 521 8.74 -7.32 21.80
N GLU A 522 7.42 -7.17 21.83
CA GLU A 522 6.46 -8.20 21.43
C GLU A 522 6.70 -8.66 20.00
N PHE A 523 7.05 -7.73 19.09
CA PHE A 523 7.38 -8.04 17.71
C PHE A 523 8.90 -8.31 17.48
N GLY A 524 9.68 -8.46 18.53
CA GLY A 524 11.10 -8.84 18.47
C GLY A 524 12.05 -7.71 18.09
N LEU A 525 11.66 -6.45 18.30
CA LEU A 525 12.48 -5.29 18.00
C LEU A 525 13.11 -4.71 19.27
N ASP A 526 14.25 -4.03 19.11
CA ASP A 526 14.94 -3.27 20.15
C ASP A 526 14.23 -1.92 20.36
N PRO A 527 13.64 -1.63 21.54
CA PRO A 527 12.92 -0.38 21.79
C PRO A 527 13.79 0.88 21.68
N GLU A 528 15.10 0.75 21.91
CA GLU A 528 16.02 1.90 21.82
C GLU A 528 16.26 2.37 20.38
N LYS A 529 15.98 1.51 19.39
CA LYS A 529 16.26 1.77 17.97
C LYS A 529 15.05 1.60 17.09
N GLY A 530 14.03 0.93 17.61
CA GLY A 530 12.85 0.55 16.84
C GLY A 530 11.85 1.68 16.69
N HIS A 531 11.11 1.64 15.59
CA HIS A 531 9.99 2.55 15.33
C HIS A 531 8.74 1.75 14.98
N ILE A 532 7.58 2.28 15.34
CA ILE A 532 6.28 1.83 14.85
C ILE A 532 5.85 2.78 13.73
N ILE A 533 5.50 2.25 12.57
CA ILE A 533 5.00 3.02 11.43
C ILE A 533 3.66 2.42 11.02
N ASN A 534 2.59 3.21 11.12
CA ASN A 534 1.23 2.78 10.77
C ASN A 534 0.41 3.91 10.11
N GLY A 535 -0.76 3.55 9.57
CA GLY A 535 -1.72 4.45 8.90
C GLY A 535 -3.11 4.39 9.53
N HIS A 536 -4.15 4.26 8.69
CA HIS A 536 -5.57 4.00 9.01
C HIS A 536 -6.35 5.14 9.66
N VAL A 537 -5.76 5.89 10.58
CA VAL A 537 -6.43 7.01 11.26
C VAL A 537 -5.80 8.31 10.79
N PRO A 538 -6.58 9.16 10.08
CA PRO A 538 -6.09 10.43 9.58
C PRO A 538 -5.54 11.32 10.69
N VAL A 539 -4.42 11.97 10.39
CA VAL A 539 -3.81 12.98 11.25
C VAL A 539 -4.47 14.34 10.94
N HIS A 540 -5.12 14.94 11.93
CA HIS A 540 -5.79 16.24 11.80
C HIS A 540 -4.80 17.39 12.02
N GLN A 541 -3.99 17.70 11.00
CA GLN A 541 -3.02 18.79 11.07
C GLN A 541 -3.70 20.14 11.32
N SER A 542 -4.89 20.36 10.77
CA SER A 542 -5.70 21.56 11.02
C SER A 542 -6.08 21.78 12.50
N GLU A 543 -6.09 20.69 13.28
CA GLU A 543 -6.37 20.71 14.73
C GLU A 543 -5.06 20.66 15.57
N GLY A 544 -3.89 20.74 14.91
CA GLY A 544 -2.58 20.71 15.56
C GLY A 544 -2.06 19.31 15.93
N GLU A 545 -2.68 18.24 15.41
CA GLU A 545 -2.21 16.88 15.62
C GLU A 545 -0.89 16.62 14.86
N SER A 546 0.09 15.98 15.56
CA SER A 546 1.35 15.59 14.96
C SER A 546 1.33 14.13 14.49
N PRO A 547 1.87 13.83 13.27
CA PRO A 547 2.10 12.47 12.83
C PRO A 547 3.24 11.76 13.57
N VAL A 548 4.09 12.52 14.26
CA VAL A 548 5.22 12.04 15.05
C VAL A 548 4.80 12.00 16.50
N LYS A 549 4.79 10.80 17.11
CA LYS A 549 4.36 10.55 18.50
C LYS A 549 5.46 9.86 19.29
N CYS A 550 5.33 9.85 20.61
CA CYS A 550 6.28 9.19 21.51
C CYS A 550 7.75 9.54 21.19
N ASN A 551 8.05 10.85 21.12
CA ASN A 551 9.41 11.34 20.84
C ASN A 551 10.05 10.76 19.55
N GLY A 552 9.23 10.41 18.55
CA GLY A 552 9.69 9.85 17.28
C GLY A 552 9.68 8.33 17.20
N LYS A 553 9.35 7.60 18.25
CA LYS A 553 9.20 6.14 18.23
C LYS A 553 8.00 5.67 17.42
N VAL A 554 6.94 6.49 17.30
CA VAL A 554 5.73 6.17 16.56
C VAL A 554 5.47 7.20 15.47
N LEU A 555 5.22 6.73 14.26
CA LEU A 555 4.98 7.53 13.08
C LEU A 555 3.65 7.10 12.44
N VAL A 556 2.66 8.00 12.47
CA VAL A 556 1.37 7.80 11.82
C VAL A 556 1.42 8.54 10.49
N ILE A 557 1.47 7.80 9.38
CA ILE A 557 1.67 8.37 8.03
C ILE A 557 0.38 8.50 7.21
N ASP A 558 -0.78 8.23 7.81
CA ASP A 558 -2.06 8.54 7.18
C ASP A 558 -2.32 10.04 7.27
N GLY A 559 -2.32 10.69 6.15
CA GLY A 559 -2.60 12.11 6.05
C GLY A 559 -3.74 12.46 5.09
N GLY A 560 -4.38 11.45 4.48
CA GLY A 560 -5.54 11.62 3.63
C GLY A 560 -5.22 11.87 2.16
N PHE A 561 -4.59 10.93 1.47
CA PHE A 561 -4.54 10.93 -0.01
C PHE A 561 -5.95 11.03 -0.62
N SER A 562 -6.93 10.44 0.07
CA SER A 562 -8.35 10.49 -0.34
C SER A 562 -8.88 11.93 -0.34
N ARG A 563 -9.23 12.46 -1.51
CA ARG A 563 -9.76 13.84 -1.71
C ARG A 563 -10.88 14.24 -0.74
N PRO A 564 -11.85 13.37 -0.41
CA PRO A 564 -12.90 13.72 0.57
C PRO A 564 -12.40 14.08 1.97
N TYR A 565 -11.21 13.59 2.36
CA TYR A 565 -10.63 13.83 3.68
C TYR A 565 -9.71 15.03 3.74
N GLN A 566 -9.15 15.50 2.61
CA GLN A 566 -8.17 16.59 2.56
C GLN A 566 -8.67 17.89 3.17
N LYS A 567 -9.99 18.17 3.04
CA LYS A 567 -10.62 19.35 3.66
C LYS A 567 -10.64 19.27 5.19
N VAL A 568 -10.65 18.07 5.75
CA VAL A 568 -10.71 17.84 7.19
C VAL A 568 -9.31 17.76 7.78
N THR A 569 -8.40 17.06 7.11
CA THR A 569 -7.01 16.86 7.57
C THR A 569 -6.15 18.11 7.38
N GLY A 570 -6.44 18.93 6.38
CA GLY A 570 -5.67 20.14 6.03
C GLY A 570 -4.45 19.87 5.15
N ILE A 571 -4.19 18.60 4.80
CA ILE A 571 -3.11 18.16 3.91
C ILE A 571 -3.57 17.00 3.03
N ALA A 572 -2.76 16.65 2.02
CA ALA A 572 -3.03 15.54 1.10
C ALA A 572 -2.21 14.27 1.39
N GLY A 573 -1.69 14.12 2.59
CA GLY A 573 -1.00 12.92 3.02
C GLY A 573 0.39 13.14 3.61
N TYR A 574 0.82 12.14 4.36
CA TYR A 574 2.21 12.02 4.81
C TYR A 574 2.85 10.79 4.18
N THR A 575 4.12 10.92 3.83
CA THR A 575 4.99 9.81 3.43
C THR A 575 6.27 9.86 4.24
N LEU A 576 6.96 8.73 4.32
CA LEU A 576 8.21 8.63 5.06
C LEU A 576 9.31 8.11 4.13
N VAL A 577 10.51 8.64 4.28
CA VAL A 577 11.72 8.19 3.58
C VAL A 577 12.76 7.79 4.63
N TYR A 578 13.22 6.54 4.59
CA TYR A 578 14.32 6.06 5.42
C TYR A 578 15.54 5.79 4.57
N ASN A 579 16.53 6.63 4.69
CA ASN A 579 17.79 6.51 3.95
C ASN A 579 18.99 6.27 4.90
N SER A 580 20.21 6.31 4.39
CA SER A 580 21.42 6.09 5.21
C SER A 580 21.71 7.18 6.25
N TYR A 581 21.00 8.29 6.23
CA TYR A 581 21.14 9.39 7.20
C TYR A 581 20.01 9.41 8.24
N GLY A 582 18.92 8.69 8.04
CA GLY A 582 17.80 8.61 9.00
C GLY A 582 16.43 8.65 8.36
N LEU A 583 15.43 8.94 9.19
CA LEU A 583 14.02 9.01 8.85
C LEU A 583 13.59 10.45 8.57
N ILE A 584 12.94 10.65 7.43
CA ILE A 584 12.45 11.96 6.97
C ILE A 584 10.97 11.84 6.64
N LEU A 585 10.15 12.59 7.35
CA LEU A 585 8.72 12.73 7.09
C LEU A 585 8.49 13.83 6.04
N SER A 586 7.65 13.55 5.05
CA SER A 586 7.24 14.50 4.01
C SER A 586 5.74 14.70 4.07
N ALA A 587 5.30 15.97 4.17
CA ALA A 587 3.90 16.36 4.03
C ALA A 587 3.62 16.76 2.57
N HIS A 588 2.44 16.42 2.07
CA HIS A 588 2.03 16.68 0.70
C HIS A 588 0.83 17.63 0.63
N GLU A 589 0.86 18.52 -0.35
CA GLU A 589 -0.29 19.33 -0.75
C GLU A 589 -1.19 18.56 -1.72
N PRO A 590 -2.46 18.97 -1.88
CA PRO A 590 -3.37 18.33 -2.85
C PRO A 590 -2.79 18.33 -4.26
N PHE A 591 -2.79 17.17 -4.89
CA PHE A 591 -2.40 17.00 -6.28
C PHE A 591 -3.60 17.25 -7.20
N THR A 592 -3.46 18.16 -8.16
CA THR A 592 -4.50 18.48 -9.14
C THR A 592 -4.43 17.59 -10.37
N SER A 593 -3.37 17.74 -11.16
CA SER A 593 -3.15 16.91 -12.35
C SER A 593 -1.67 16.91 -12.78
N ALA A 594 -1.30 15.95 -13.62
CA ALA A 594 0.03 15.89 -14.23
C ALA A 594 0.29 17.08 -15.16
N GLU A 595 -0.74 17.52 -15.92
CA GLU A 595 -0.66 18.68 -16.82
C GLU A 595 -0.33 19.96 -16.05
N GLU A 596 -1.01 20.17 -14.92
CA GLU A 596 -0.77 21.34 -14.07
C GLU A 596 0.62 21.29 -13.41
N ALA A 597 1.03 20.14 -12.93
CA ALA A 597 2.37 19.93 -12.35
C ALA A 597 3.48 20.23 -13.38
N VAL A 598 3.29 19.83 -14.63
CA VAL A 598 4.23 20.11 -15.73
C VAL A 598 4.21 21.59 -16.12
N ALA A 599 3.02 22.18 -16.24
CA ALA A 599 2.87 23.60 -16.67
C ALA A 599 3.45 24.58 -15.64
N LYS A 600 3.23 24.33 -14.35
CA LYS A 600 3.70 25.19 -13.25
C LYS A 600 5.06 24.81 -12.69
N GLU A 601 5.63 23.66 -13.09
CA GLU A 601 6.86 23.08 -12.53
C GLU A 601 6.81 22.99 -11.00
N GLN A 602 5.64 22.57 -10.48
CA GLN A 602 5.38 22.49 -9.05
C GLN A 602 5.44 21.04 -8.55
N ASP A 603 5.99 20.87 -7.36
CA ASP A 603 5.94 19.63 -6.58
C ASP A 603 4.92 19.80 -5.45
N ILE A 604 4.29 18.72 -5.04
CA ILE A 604 3.32 18.72 -3.92
C ILE A 604 3.99 18.50 -2.55
N VAL A 605 5.30 18.31 -2.49
CA VAL A 605 6.02 18.21 -1.22
C VAL A 605 6.09 19.58 -0.57
N SER A 606 5.25 19.83 0.46
CA SER A 606 5.16 21.12 1.13
C SER A 606 6.19 21.27 2.24
N ASN A 607 6.41 20.21 3.03
CA ASN A 607 7.34 20.25 4.17
C ASN A 607 8.06 18.91 4.34
N ARG A 608 9.32 18.97 4.76
CA ARG A 608 10.14 17.81 5.07
C ARG A 608 10.78 18.00 6.44
N VAL A 609 10.51 17.09 7.35
CA VAL A 609 11.01 17.11 8.72
C VAL A 609 11.85 15.87 8.97
N ALA A 610 13.08 16.03 9.44
CA ALA A 610 13.88 14.92 9.93
C ALA A 610 13.30 14.47 11.28
N VAL A 611 12.77 13.25 11.33
CA VAL A 611 12.26 12.62 12.56
C VAL A 611 13.41 12.08 13.37
N HIS A 612 14.31 11.40 12.70
CA HIS A 612 15.53 10.85 13.27
C HIS A 612 16.71 11.07 12.33
N TYR A 613 17.82 11.58 12.84
CA TYR A 613 19.03 11.78 12.07
C TYR A 613 20.19 11.02 12.71
N ASN A 614 20.83 10.16 11.93
CA ASN A 614 21.97 9.36 12.39
C ASN A 614 23.26 10.20 12.35
N ASN A 615 23.97 10.29 13.46
CA ASN A 615 25.27 10.94 13.54
C ASN A 615 26.33 10.27 12.64
N LYS A 616 26.15 8.98 12.38
CA LYS A 616 26.98 8.17 11.48
C LYS A 616 26.09 7.55 10.40
N ARG A 617 26.58 7.58 9.16
CA ARG A 617 25.87 7.02 8.02
C ARG A 617 25.62 5.52 8.21
N THR A 618 24.37 5.08 8.10
CA THR A 618 23.99 3.67 8.16
C THR A 618 24.46 2.94 6.90
N LEU A 619 25.12 1.80 7.07
CA LEU A 619 25.59 0.95 5.99
C LEU A 619 24.64 -0.23 5.76
N VAL A 620 24.79 -0.93 4.64
CA VAL A 620 24.08 -2.20 4.39
C VAL A 620 24.36 -3.20 5.51
N GLY A 621 25.59 -3.24 6.03
CA GLY A 621 25.97 -4.12 7.14
C GLY A 621 25.18 -3.90 8.44
N ASP A 622 24.51 -2.78 8.60
CA ASP A 622 23.69 -2.43 9.77
C ASP A 622 22.20 -2.74 9.58
N THR A 623 21.83 -3.35 8.45
CA THR A 623 20.44 -3.65 8.06
C THR A 623 20.13 -5.14 8.14
N ASP A 624 18.84 -5.51 8.03
CA ASP A 624 18.40 -6.92 7.95
C ASP A 624 19.03 -7.62 6.75
N THR A 625 19.13 -6.93 5.61
CA THR A 625 19.86 -7.44 4.45
C THR A 625 21.33 -7.72 4.80
N GLY A 626 21.96 -6.81 5.54
CA GLY A 626 23.34 -6.99 6.00
C GLY A 626 23.50 -8.19 6.93
N THR A 627 22.54 -8.43 7.81
CA THR A 627 22.51 -9.62 8.68
C THR A 627 22.45 -10.91 7.84
N ALA A 628 21.53 -10.99 6.89
CA ALA A 628 21.44 -12.13 5.96
C ALA A 628 22.72 -12.32 5.12
N LEU A 629 23.36 -11.25 4.67
CA LEU A 629 24.64 -11.32 3.96
C LEU A 629 25.77 -11.85 4.85
N LYS A 630 25.84 -11.44 6.11
CA LYS A 630 26.85 -11.95 7.09
C LYS A 630 26.67 -13.43 7.35
N GLU A 631 25.42 -13.91 7.48
CA GLU A 631 25.12 -15.35 7.61
C GLU A 631 25.60 -16.10 6.38
N ARG A 632 25.28 -15.62 5.18
CA ARG A 632 25.73 -16.24 3.93
C ARG A 632 27.25 -16.26 3.77
N ILE A 633 27.94 -15.20 4.18
CA ILE A 633 29.41 -15.16 4.22
C ILE A 633 29.93 -16.25 5.15
N SER A 634 29.35 -16.40 6.35
CA SER A 634 29.74 -17.45 7.30
C SER A 634 29.58 -18.86 6.72
N GLU A 635 28.46 -19.13 6.05
CA GLU A 635 28.19 -20.38 5.36
C GLU A 635 29.20 -20.68 4.23
N LEU A 636 29.53 -19.66 3.42
CA LEU A 636 30.54 -19.78 2.35
C LEU A 636 31.94 -19.99 2.91
N ILE A 637 32.30 -19.39 4.05
CA ILE A 637 33.57 -19.69 4.75
C ILE A 637 33.63 -21.13 5.19
N GLN A 638 32.54 -21.70 5.75
CA GLN A 638 32.45 -23.09 6.12
C GLN A 638 32.61 -24.03 4.89
N LEU A 639 31.99 -23.66 3.76
CA LEU A 639 32.16 -24.39 2.50
C LEU A 639 33.61 -24.33 2.02
N LEU A 640 34.26 -23.16 2.09
CA LEU A 640 35.66 -22.97 1.71
C LEU A 640 36.58 -23.85 2.55
N GLU A 641 36.33 -23.92 3.86
CA GLU A 641 37.06 -24.83 4.76
C GLU A 641 36.84 -26.31 4.42
N ALA A 642 35.59 -26.69 4.08
CA ALA A 642 35.28 -28.06 3.68
C ALA A 642 36.03 -28.48 2.41
N TYR A 643 36.18 -27.58 1.44
CA TYR A 643 37.03 -27.80 0.26
C TYR A 643 38.49 -27.96 0.65
N ARG A 644 39.04 -27.02 1.45
CA ARG A 644 40.44 -27.04 1.88
C ARG A 644 40.82 -28.30 2.70
N LYS A 645 39.87 -28.83 3.47
CA LYS A 645 40.02 -30.06 4.27
C LYS A 645 39.74 -31.33 3.45
N GLY A 646 39.38 -31.23 2.17
CA GLY A 646 39.05 -32.38 1.32
C GLY A 646 37.75 -33.08 1.69
N ILE A 647 36.91 -32.49 2.54
CA ILE A 647 35.61 -33.04 2.95
C ILE A 647 34.61 -32.98 1.78
N ILE A 648 34.67 -31.93 1.00
CA ILE A 648 33.92 -31.76 -0.25
C ILE A 648 34.94 -31.58 -1.38
N LYS A 649 34.70 -32.19 -2.51
CA LYS A 649 35.58 -32.08 -3.70
C LYS A 649 35.06 -30.95 -4.59
N GLU A 650 36.00 -30.13 -5.11
CA GLU A 650 35.70 -29.16 -6.16
C GLU A 650 35.18 -29.89 -7.41
N LYS A 651 34.18 -29.26 -8.07
CA LYS A 651 33.71 -29.66 -9.40
C LYS A 651 34.18 -28.63 -10.40
N LYS A 652 35.15 -28.99 -11.26
CA LYS A 652 35.60 -28.13 -12.37
C LYS A 652 34.58 -28.10 -13.51
#